data_78dea17eb4cc7a5bfc3935776ee90751
#
_entry.id   78dea17eb4cc7a5bfc3935776ee90751
#
_cell.length_a   1.000
_cell.length_b   1.000
_cell.length_c   1.000
_cell.angle_alpha   90.00
_cell.angle_beta   90.00
_cell.angle_gamma   90.00
#
_symmetry.space_group_name_H-M   'P 1'
#
loop_
_entity.id
_entity.type
_entity.pdbx_description
1 polymer ?
#
loop_
_entity_poly.entity_id
_entity_poly.type
_entity_poly.pdbx_seq_one_letter_code
_entity_poly.pdbx_strand_id
1 'polypeptide(L)'
;MIDTSENLIIIKGQIKTPEIESCQNHNGNYKVVFRNVPSAYTYKEENVLWLTDPDKPDPNNYQIISKGRTLSNIKALSIFKAKSHNYWHIRFQNGKEYDYREKDLEIIESCLGESRSKSIFEYLKKVADANELKADDGTKLLAKQYEKIHFIANNRAIAVYLNPQKYKMQTQTASTLIFPFGCNASQQKAVQAAFENQISVVQGPPGTGKTQTILNIIANILVRGKTVQVVSNNNSAIVNVLEKLSKYDMGFIVALLGSTANKEKFIETQEEEKQYPENFESWHDADANQPQFLNQIHHQTEELKNIFSKQERLAIARQEIQALKIEWQHYLQEFGTKEFTLQQRKNSSSADLLNLWNECQQFAEKEQSSSPRGIAVFIQRLKWLFFKFRSKAICKIPDKGFYKREMSLIIADFQILFYQTKYAELEVEIDTLEKELANKDAAEMARQMADTSMKYLKNQLFQTYGNNHDKPIFTLPDLRNNWREVQKEYPIILSTTFSSLSSLQRDAVYDYIIMDEASQVSVETGALALSCAKNAIIVGDTMQLPNVVTEEDKEKLNFIANACLIKPEYDCANMSFLQSICKVIPNVPQTLLREHYRCHPRIINFCNQKFYGGDLVIMTRDKGEEDVICAIRTAKGNHSRSHMNQREIDVIKEEVLPNLSYETDEIGVIAPYNKQVDAVKSALEEDIDVATVHKFQGREKDAIIMTTVDDVITSFSDDPNLLNVAVSRAKSQFYLVVSGNEQPKDCNISDLIAYIEYNNGTVSTSKIHSIFDYLYEQYTDARIAYLKKHKKISEYDSENLTFALLEDILKENINMRHLNIICHLPLYMLIQDYSLLNEEESKYAANINTHVDFLIYNRVSKQPVLAIETDGYTFHKSGTSQSERDIKKDRILELYGIPLVRLSTIGSNEKKIIGDKLTRVLHLV
;
A
#
# COMPACT_ATOMS: atom_id res chain seq x y z
N MET A 1 15.54 43.00 51.51
CA MET A 1 16.32 42.04 50.75
C MET A 1 15.79 42.10 49.33
N ILE A 2 16.67 42.31 48.35
CA ILE A 2 16.24 42.36 46.95
C ILE A 2 15.86 40.94 46.53
N ASP A 3 14.65 40.79 45.94
CA ASP A 3 14.19 39.49 45.39
C ASP A 3 14.90 39.24 44.07
N THR A 4 15.73 38.20 44.05
CA THR A 4 16.51 37.78 42.86
C THR A 4 15.62 37.28 41.74
N SER A 5 14.38 36.88 42.05
CA SER A 5 13.42 36.40 40.99
C SER A 5 12.71 37.56 40.28
N GLU A 6 12.73 38.77 40.86
CA GLU A 6 12.09 39.98 40.33
C GLU A 6 13.09 41.03 39.87
N ASN A 7 14.35 40.93 40.30
CA ASN A 7 15.37 41.93 40.03
C ASN A 7 16.70 41.31 39.62
N LEU A 8 17.33 41.88 38.62
CA LEU A 8 18.70 41.55 38.20
C LEU A 8 19.52 42.81 38.15
N ILE A 9 20.56 42.91 39.02
CA ILE A 9 21.44 44.07 39.09
C ILE A 9 22.85 43.66 38.63
N ILE A 10 23.34 44.33 37.61
CA ILE A 10 24.64 44.13 37.00
C ILE A 10 25.48 45.39 37.22
N ILE A 11 26.61 45.25 37.89
CA ILE A 11 27.53 46.35 38.16
C ILE A 11 28.87 46.12 37.42
N LYS A 12 29.27 47.07 36.58
CA LYS A 12 30.50 46.96 35.76
C LYS A 12 30.59 45.63 34.98
N GLY A 13 29.46 45.18 34.40
CA GLY A 13 29.32 43.95 33.63
C GLY A 13 29.33 42.65 34.44
N GLN A 14 29.33 42.70 35.77
CA GLN A 14 29.20 41.53 36.64
C GLN A 14 27.83 41.48 37.31
N ILE A 15 27.19 40.33 37.34
CA ILE A 15 25.93 40.12 38.08
C ILE A 15 26.25 40.16 39.57
N LYS A 16 25.58 41.04 40.27
CA LYS A 16 25.82 41.28 41.72
C LYS A 16 24.55 41.15 42.56
N THR A 17 23.39 40.88 42.02
CA THR A 17 22.10 40.79 42.71
C THR A 17 22.16 39.98 44.01
N PRO A 18 22.74 38.76 44.07
CA PRO A 18 22.79 37.98 45.29
C PRO A 18 23.65 38.61 46.40
N GLU A 19 24.59 39.46 46.05
CA GLU A 19 25.50 40.14 47.01
C GLU A 19 24.89 41.42 47.53
N ILE A 20 23.82 41.97 46.96
CA ILE A 20 23.23 43.27 47.27
C ILE A 20 22.13 43.10 48.31
N GLU A 21 22.19 43.96 49.37
CA GLU A 21 21.15 44.11 50.39
C GLU A 21 20.11 45.15 49.95
N SER A 22 20.56 46.33 49.47
CA SER A 22 19.69 47.37 48.92
C SER A 22 20.35 48.13 47.77
N CYS A 23 19.54 48.56 46.79
CA CYS A 23 19.94 49.39 45.65
C CYS A 23 18.87 50.49 45.47
N GLN A 24 19.30 51.75 45.42
CA GLN A 24 18.40 52.91 45.25
C GLN A 24 19.00 53.86 44.20
N ASN A 25 18.16 54.38 43.35
CA ASN A 25 18.55 55.37 42.36
C ASN A 25 18.30 56.77 42.90
N HIS A 26 19.32 57.57 42.95
CA HIS A 26 19.24 59.00 43.33
C HIS A 26 19.87 59.84 42.22
N ASN A 27 19.07 60.58 41.48
CA ASN A 27 19.50 61.51 40.46
C ASN A 27 20.57 60.98 39.45
N GLY A 28 20.33 59.77 38.89
CA GLY A 28 21.25 59.16 37.93
C GLY A 28 22.48 58.44 38.53
N ASN A 29 22.51 58.28 39.84
CA ASN A 29 23.51 57.48 40.55
C ASN A 29 22.84 56.42 41.40
N TYR A 30 23.42 55.23 41.42
CA TYR A 30 22.90 54.08 42.18
C TYR A 30 23.69 53.96 43.52
N LYS A 31 23.00 54.08 44.65
CA LYS A 31 23.55 53.81 45.99
C LYS A 31 23.27 52.33 46.30
N VAL A 32 24.34 51.51 46.34
CA VAL A 32 24.30 50.08 46.56
C VAL A 32 24.91 49.70 47.92
N VAL A 33 24.14 48.93 48.69
CA VAL A 33 24.63 48.33 49.94
C VAL A 33 24.79 46.82 49.67
N PHE A 34 26.03 46.33 49.87
CA PHE A 34 26.31 44.89 49.75
C PHE A 34 26.13 44.21 51.11
N ARG A 35 25.70 42.93 51.03
CA ARG A 35 25.57 42.09 52.22
C ARG A 35 26.92 41.97 52.93
N ASN A 36 26.95 42.04 54.25
CA ASN A 36 28.16 41.90 55.03
C ASN A 36 29.19 43.01 54.82
N VAL A 37 28.84 44.18 54.23
CA VAL A 37 29.67 45.30 54.00
C VAL A 37 28.98 46.54 54.63
N PRO A 38 29.50 47.16 55.65
CA PRO A 38 28.81 48.25 56.38
C PRO A 38 28.69 49.55 55.59
N SER A 39 29.44 49.77 54.57
CA SER A 39 29.46 50.96 53.70
C SER A 39 28.66 50.85 52.42
N ALA A 40 27.94 51.95 52.09
CA ALA A 40 27.27 52.05 50.82
C ALA A 40 28.20 52.57 49.72
N TYR A 41 28.13 51.96 48.57
CA TYR A 41 28.88 52.35 47.35
C TYR A 41 27.99 53.12 46.40
N THR A 42 28.47 54.16 45.76
CA THR A 42 27.77 54.93 44.76
C THR A 42 28.35 54.62 43.35
N TYR A 43 27.51 54.18 42.44
CA TYR A 43 27.89 53.93 41.05
C TYR A 43 27.15 54.88 40.14
N LYS A 44 27.77 55.34 39.08
CA LYS A 44 27.15 56.10 38.02
C LYS A 44 26.18 55.15 37.19
N GLU A 45 25.14 55.73 36.63
CA GLU A 45 24.14 55.05 35.83
C GLU A 45 24.75 54.18 34.71
N GLU A 46 25.77 54.69 34.03
CA GLU A 46 26.54 53.96 32.98
C GLU A 46 27.15 52.62 33.44
N ASN A 47 27.38 52.46 34.75
CA ASN A 47 28.03 51.30 35.36
C ASN A 47 27.03 50.33 36.02
N VAL A 48 25.74 50.65 36.03
CA VAL A 48 24.69 49.80 36.65
C VAL A 48 23.56 49.51 35.68
N LEU A 49 23.30 48.29 35.43
CA LEU A 49 22.14 47.84 34.72
C LEU A 49 21.20 47.13 35.72
N TRP A 50 20.07 47.75 35.98
CA TRP A 50 19.03 47.18 36.85
C TRP A 50 17.84 46.78 35.98
N LEU A 51 17.54 45.47 35.92
CA LEU A 51 16.44 44.89 35.17
C LEU A 51 15.37 44.41 36.14
N THR A 52 14.12 44.75 35.86
CA THR A 52 12.93 44.37 36.64
C THR A 52 11.90 43.73 35.72
N ASP A 53 10.83 43.22 36.26
CA ASP A 53 9.69 42.62 35.50
C ASP A 53 10.12 41.52 34.53
N PRO A 54 10.77 40.44 35.01
CA PRO A 54 11.18 39.33 34.13
C PRO A 54 9.97 38.55 33.66
N ASP A 55 10.08 38.00 32.46
CA ASP A 55 9.18 36.93 32.02
C ASP A 55 9.40 35.68 32.87
N LYS A 56 8.33 35.06 33.35
CA LYS A 56 8.36 33.84 34.19
C LYS A 56 7.69 32.65 33.49
N PRO A 57 8.36 32.05 32.50
CA PRO A 57 7.80 30.91 31.78
C PRO A 57 7.80 29.65 32.65
N ASP A 58 6.94 28.69 32.27
CA ASP A 58 6.92 27.36 32.89
C ASP A 58 8.24 26.63 32.59
N PRO A 59 9.04 26.24 33.59
CA PRO A 59 10.30 25.51 33.39
C PRO A 59 10.13 24.20 32.57
N ASN A 60 8.97 23.58 32.63
CA ASN A 60 8.68 22.34 31.88
C ASN A 60 8.69 22.52 30.35
N ASN A 61 8.56 23.77 29.90
CA ASN A 61 8.62 24.11 28.49
C ASN A 61 10.05 24.34 27.96
N TYR A 62 11.07 24.17 28.79
CA TYR A 62 12.46 24.46 28.44
C TYR A 62 13.41 23.35 28.85
N GLN A 63 14.27 22.94 27.94
CA GLN A 63 15.47 22.15 28.23
C GLN A 63 16.67 23.08 28.11
N ILE A 64 17.38 23.28 29.24
CA ILE A 64 18.49 24.23 29.32
C ILE A 64 19.79 23.45 29.50
N ILE A 65 20.76 23.73 28.64
CA ILE A 65 22.07 23.08 28.64
C ILE A 65 23.14 24.16 28.93
N SER A 66 23.98 23.94 29.93
CA SER A 66 25.11 24.82 30.26
C SER A 66 26.41 24.00 30.23
N LYS A 67 27.41 24.47 29.47
CA LYS A 67 28.70 23.75 29.30
C LYS A 67 28.56 22.26 28.95
N GLY A 68 27.62 21.93 28.03
CA GLY A 68 27.34 20.54 27.59
C GLY A 68 26.60 19.67 28.60
N ARG A 69 26.14 20.21 29.73
CA ARG A 69 25.35 19.48 30.75
C ARG A 69 23.93 20.02 30.81
N THR A 70 22.94 19.14 30.69
CA THR A 70 21.51 19.50 30.90
C THR A 70 21.27 19.86 32.35
N LEU A 71 20.70 21.05 32.61
CA LEU A 71 20.28 21.49 33.91
C LEU A 71 18.95 20.81 34.29
N SER A 72 18.94 19.98 35.32
CA SER A 72 17.77 19.22 35.78
C SER A 72 17.21 19.81 37.08
N ASN A 73 15.95 19.45 37.44
CA ASN A 73 15.30 19.87 38.66
C ASN A 73 15.14 21.39 38.80
N ILE A 74 14.81 22.06 37.70
CA ILE A 74 14.52 23.50 37.68
C ILE A 74 13.13 23.71 38.31
N LYS A 75 13.04 24.60 39.30
CA LYS A 75 11.79 24.96 40.00
C LYS A 75 11.12 26.18 39.38
N ALA A 76 11.90 27.18 39.00
CA ALA A 76 11.40 28.43 38.43
C ALA A 76 12.45 29.06 37.51
N LEU A 77 11.97 29.79 36.51
CA LEU A 77 12.75 30.60 35.59
C LEU A 77 12.29 32.05 35.66
N SER A 78 13.25 32.98 35.59
CA SER A 78 12.99 34.42 35.41
C SER A 78 13.91 34.91 34.29
N ILE A 79 13.34 35.44 33.22
CA ILE A 79 14.08 35.90 32.03
C ILE A 79 14.04 37.42 32.01
N PHE A 80 15.20 38.05 32.25
CA PHE A 80 15.37 39.49 32.24
C PHE A 80 15.81 39.95 30.85
N LYS A 81 15.02 40.80 30.20
CA LYS A 81 15.29 41.35 28.88
C LYS A 81 16.18 42.58 28.95
N ALA A 82 17.32 42.57 28.32
CA ALA A 82 18.19 43.71 28.12
C ALA A 82 18.34 44.04 26.62
N LYS A 83 18.80 45.26 26.30
CA LYS A 83 18.92 45.75 24.90
C LYS A 83 19.78 44.86 24.02
N SER A 84 20.81 44.21 24.56
CA SER A 84 21.78 43.41 23.79
C SER A 84 21.59 41.91 23.88
N HIS A 85 21.10 41.39 24.99
CA HIS A 85 20.91 39.97 25.26
C HIS A 85 20.09 39.78 26.52
N ASN A 86 19.47 38.60 26.69
CA ASN A 86 18.70 38.26 27.87
C ASN A 86 19.60 37.63 28.93
N TYR A 87 19.10 37.67 30.16
CA TYR A 87 19.69 36.99 31.31
C TYR A 87 18.67 36.03 31.90
N TRP A 88 19.11 34.84 32.27
CA TRP A 88 18.30 33.75 32.78
C TRP A 88 18.64 33.52 34.26
N HIS A 89 17.70 33.82 35.17
CA HIS A 89 17.78 33.45 36.56
C HIS A 89 17.07 32.10 36.75
N ILE A 90 17.81 31.09 37.21
CA ILE A 90 17.34 29.72 37.34
C ILE A 90 17.36 29.32 38.81
N ARG A 91 16.17 29.01 39.36
CA ARG A 91 16.00 28.47 40.70
C ARG A 91 15.77 26.96 40.62
N PHE A 92 16.56 26.17 41.34
CA PHE A 92 16.47 24.74 41.42
C PHE A 92 15.61 24.26 42.60
N GLN A 93 15.14 23.01 42.54
CA GLN A 93 14.31 22.42 43.61
C GLN A 93 15.06 22.32 44.92
N ASN A 94 16.38 22.20 44.96
CA ASN A 94 17.22 22.20 46.15
C ASN A 94 17.44 23.59 46.73
N GLY A 95 16.77 24.63 46.24
CA GLY A 95 16.85 26.00 46.68
C GLY A 95 18.07 26.79 46.18
N LYS A 96 18.96 26.20 45.38
CA LYS A 96 20.07 26.93 44.76
C LYS A 96 19.57 27.79 43.61
N GLU A 97 20.17 28.92 43.39
CA GLU A 97 19.86 29.89 42.35
C GLU A 97 21.13 30.28 41.60
N TYR A 98 21.04 30.42 40.30
CA TYR A 98 22.15 30.84 39.43
C TYR A 98 21.65 31.75 38.32
N ASP A 99 22.46 32.73 37.95
CA ASP A 99 22.23 33.64 36.86
C ASP A 99 23.14 33.30 35.70
N TYR A 100 22.58 33.26 34.52
CA TYR A 100 23.30 32.97 33.29
C TYR A 100 23.04 34.05 32.23
N ARG A 101 24.00 34.32 31.37
CA ARG A 101 23.77 35.02 30.10
C ARG A 101 23.22 34.06 29.12
N GLU A 102 22.27 34.48 28.29
CA GLU A 102 21.65 33.61 27.26
C GLU A 102 22.69 32.94 26.34
N LYS A 103 23.77 33.67 25.98
CA LYS A 103 24.84 33.13 25.15
C LYS A 103 25.66 31.97 25.77
N ASP A 104 25.59 31.82 27.10
CA ASP A 104 26.28 30.76 27.85
C ASP A 104 25.38 29.52 28.05
N LEU A 105 24.18 29.56 27.49
CA LEU A 105 23.17 28.51 27.54
C LEU A 105 22.79 28.08 26.12
N GLU A 106 22.57 26.80 25.96
CA GLU A 106 21.81 26.25 24.84
C GLU A 106 20.38 25.98 25.35
N ILE A 107 19.42 26.68 24.76
CA ILE A 107 18.01 26.67 25.21
C ILE A 107 17.17 26.02 24.12
N ILE A 108 16.49 24.95 24.51
CA ILE A 108 15.58 24.20 23.62
C ILE A 108 14.17 24.36 24.18
N GLU A 109 13.27 24.93 23.41
CA GLU A 109 11.88 25.10 23.77
C GLU A 109 11.05 23.88 23.41
N SER A 110 10.04 23.58 24.22
CA SER A 110 9.03 22.58 23.92
C SER A 110 7.97 23.14 23.00
N CYS A 111 7.63 22.42 21.93
CA CYS A 111 6.48 22.78 21.10
C CYS A 111 5.14 22.64 21.86
N LEU A 112 5.09 21.86 22.94
CA LEU A 112 3.91 21.71 23.81
C LEU A 112 3.63 22.92 24.70
N GLY A 113 4.55 23.88 24.80
CA GLY A 113 4.30 25.17 25.40
C GLY A 113 3.36 26.08 24.60
N GLU A 114 3.09 25.72 23.32
CA GLU A 114 2.22 26.46 22.44
C GLU A 114 0.81 25.84 22.45
N SER A 115 -0.23 26.69 22.54
CA SER A 115 -1.61 26.26 22.80
C SER A 115 -2.18 25.33 21.72
N ARG A 116 -1.92 25.61 20.44
CA ARG A 116 -2.40 24.79 19.31
C ARG A 116 -1.72 23.43 19.27
N SER A 117 -0.39 23.39 19.39
CA SER A 117 0.38 22.16 19.43
C SER A 117 -0.07 21.28 20.62
N LYS A 118 -0.27 21.89 21.77
CA LYS A 118 -0.77 21.20 22.96
C LYS A 118 -2.18 20.65 22.75
N SER A 119 -3.09 21.43 22.14
CA SER A 119 -4.47 20.98 21.87
C SER A 119 -4.51 19.78 20.96
N ILE A 120 -3.72 19.78 19.87
CA ILE A 120 -3.65 18.64 18.94
C ILE A 120 -2.99 17.43 19.62
N PHE A 121 -1.93 17.64 20.40
CA PHE A 121 -1.28 16.57 21.12
C PHE A 121 -2.21 15.89 22.14
N GLU A 122 -2.99 16.67 22.91
CA GLU A 122 -3.99 16.16 23.85
C GLU A 122 -5.14 15.41 23.14
N TYR A 123 -5.53 15.86 21.94
CA TYR A 123 -6.45 15.10 21.08
C TYR A 123 -5.88 13.73 20.71
N LEU A 124 -4.65 13.68 20.17
CA LEU A 124 -3.99 12.43 19.82
C LEU A 124 -3.83 11.49 21.02
N LYS A 125 -3.58 12.05 22.19
CA LYS A 125 -3.54 11.29 23.45
C LYS A 125 -4.89 10.67 23.81
N LYS A 126 -6.00 11.40 23.63
CA LYS A 126 -7.36 10.86 23.85
C LYS A 126 -7.70 9.77 22.85
N VAL A 127 -7.29 9.94 21.57
CA VAL A 127 -7.44 8.90 20.53
C VAL A 127 -6.63 7.66 20.93
N ALA A 128 -5.38 7.83 21.38
CA ALA A 128 -4.55 6.73 21.85
C ALA A 128 -5.16 5.99 23.07
N ASP A 129 -5.89 6.72 23.95
CA ASP A 129 -6.63 6.10 25.05
C ASP A 129 -7.87 5.34 24.60
N ALA A 130 -8.52 5.77 23.53
CA ALA A 130 -9.65 5.06 22.92
C ALA A 130 -9.21 3.79 22.15
N ASN A 131 -7.94 3.71 21.73
CA ASN A 131 -7.39 2.56 21.03
C ASN A 131 -7.40 1.31 21.91
N GLU A 132 -7.92 0.20 21.41
CA GLU A 132 -8.12 -1.05 22.16
C GLU A 132 -6.87 -1.90 22.33
N LEU A 133 -5.71 -1.48 21.80
CA LEU A 133 -4.48 -2.25 21.91
C LEU A 133 -4.00 -2.31 23.35
N LYS A 134 -4.19 -3.47 23.99
CA LYS A 134 -3.88 -3.74 25.39
C LYS A 134 -2.79 -4.81 25.52
N ALA A 135 -1.98 -4.71 26.57
CA ALA A 135 -1.12 -5.79 27.02
C ALA A 135 -1.95 -6.86 27.77
N ASP A 136 -1.33 -8.01 28.06
CA ASP A 136 -1.96 -9.13 28.78
C ASP A 136 -2.51 -8.71 30.18
N ASP A 137 -1.90 -7.70 30.80
CA ASP A 137 -2.34 -7.12 32.08
C ASP A 137 -3.46 -6.07 31.96
N GLY A 138 -4.02 -5.89 30.76
CA GLY A 138 -5.06 -4.90 30.46
C GLY A 138 -4.56 -3.47 30.25
N THR A 139 -3.25 -3.21 30.33
CA THR A 139 -2.67 -1.86 30.15
C THR A 139 -2.81 -1.41 28.70
N LYS A 140 -3.36 -0.22 28.49
CA LYS A 140 -3.45 0.43 27.18
C LYS A 140 -2.06 0.92 26.76
N LEU A 141 -1.48 0.21 25.80
CA LEU A 141 -0.05 0.37 25.46
C LEU A 141 0.26 1.74 24.86
N LEU A 142 -0.56 2.20 23.92
CA LEU A 142 -0.34 3.47 23.22
C LEU A 142 -0.58 4.68 24.14
N ALA A 143 -1.66 4.66 24.92
CA ALA A 143 -1.96 5.71 25.90
C ALA A 143 -0.82 5.91 26.91
N LYS A 144 -0.27 4.80 27.42
CA LYS A 144 0.88 4.83 28.36
C LYS A 144 2.13 5.46 27.75
N GLN A 145 2.33 5.37 26.42
CA GLN A 145 3.44 6.03 25.76
C GLN A 145 3.20 7.55 25.67
N TYR A 146 2.01 7.98 25.29
CA TYR A 146 1.62 9.39 25.24
C TYR A 146 1.67 10.06 26.62
N GLU A 147 1.24 9.39 27.69
CA GLU A 147 1.29 9.88 29.06
C GLU A 147 2.70 10.21 29.54
N LYS A 148 3.68 9.53 29.00
CA LYS A 148 5.09 9.71 29.37
C LYS A 148 5.78 10.88 28.65
N ILE A 149 5.13 11.50 27.66
CA ILE A 149 5.69 12.62 26.90
C ILE A 149 5.24 13.92 27.55
N HIS A 150 6.18 14.61 28.21
CA HIS A 150 5.94 15.91 28.83
C HIS A 150 6.68 17.05 28.11
N PHE A 151 7.66 16.72 27.29
CA PHE A 151 8.50 17.64 26.55
C PHE A 151 8.78 17.12 25.15
N ILE A 152 8.59 17.98 24.15
CA ILE A 152 8.96 17.72 22.76
C ILE A 152 9.71 18.94 22.25
N ALA A 153 10.98 18.78 21.91
CA ALA A 153 11.78 19.87 21.37
C ALA A 153 11.17 20.43 20.07
N ASN A 154 11.16 21.76 19.94
CA ASN A 154 10.58 22.46 18.79
C ASN A 154 11.30 22.19 17.45
N ASN A 155 12.47 21.60 17.46
CA ASN A 155 13.25 21.21 16.29
C ASN A 155 12.98 19.76 15.83
N ARG A 156 12.06 19.03 16.48
CA ARG A 156 11.66 17.68 16.02
C ARG A 156 10.60 17.73 14.93
N ALA A 157 10.55 16.71 14.10
CA ALA A 157 9.59 16.61 13.01
C ALA A 157 8.13 16.74 13.45
N ILE A 158 7.77 16.20 14.61
CA ILE A 158 6.43 16.32 15.17
C ILE A 158 6.01 17.77 15.45
N ALA A 159 6.92 18.67 15.79
CA ALA A 159 6.58 20.08 16.03
C ALA A 159 5.98 20.73 14.78
N VAL A 160 6.56 20.45 13.62
CA VAL A 160 6.02 20.89 12.32
C VAL A 160 4.63 20.29 12.07
N TYR A 161 4.45 19.00 12.36
CA TYR A 161 3.16 18.32 12.18
C TYR A 161 2.07 18.90 13.10
N LEU A 162 2.38 19.15 14.39
CA LEU A 162 1.40 19.71 15.33
C LEU A 162 1.02 21.18 15.02
N ASN A 163 1.96 22.00 14.52
CA ASN A 163 1.67 23.39 14.16
C ASN A 163 2.57 23.91 13.02
N PRO A 164 2.27 23.60 11.74
CA PRO A 164 3.08 24.01 10.60
C PRO A 164 3.06 25.52 10.34
N GLN A 165 2.15 26.28 10.98
CA GLN A 165 2.12 27.74 10.87
C GLN A 165 3.21 28.39 11.71
N LYS A 166 3.48 27.85 12.92
CA LYS A 166 4.51 28.35 13.83
C LYS A 166 5.87 27.68 13.56
N TYR A 167 5.90 26.38 13.47
CA TYR A 167 7.12 25.57 13.25
C TYR A 167 7.23 25.22 11.77
N LYS A 168 7.93 26.08 11.05
CA LYS A 168 8.15 25.87 9.61
C LYS A 168 9.16 24.76 9.39
N MET A 169 8.90 23.94 8.38
CA MET A 169 9.80 22.89 7.93
C MET A 169 11.15 23.51 7.52
N GLN A 170 12.24 22.95 8.05
CA GLN A 170 13.59 23.40 7.71
C GLN A 170 13.99 22.83 6.35
N THR A 171 14.68 23.63 5.55
CA THR A 171 15.26 23.23 4.26
C THR A 171 16.75 23.51 4.25
N GLN A 172 17.52 22.68 3.56
CA GLN A 172 18.96 22.82 3.41
C GLN A 172 19.40 22.34 2.03
N THR A 173 20.55 22.79 1.56
CA THR A 173 21.12 22.26 0.33
C THR A 173 21.73 20.89 0.60
N ALA A 174 21.35 19.88 -0.17
CA ALA A 174 21.94 18.56 -0.05
C ALA A 174 23.41 18.58 -0.51
N SER A 175 24.30 18.02 0.30
CA SER A 175 25.65 17.67 -0.13
C SER A 175 25.59 16.52 -1.14
N THR A 176 26.73 16.20 -1.79
CA THR A 176 26.81 15.06 -2.71
C THR A 176 26.20 13.79 -2.11
N LEU A 177 25.30 13.16 -2.88
CA LEU A 177 24.59 11.95 -2.51
C LEU A 177 25.26 10.72 -3.10
N ILE A 178 25.17 9.60 -2.38
CA ILE A 178 25.68 8.29 -2.82
C ILE A 178 24.53 7.31 -3.05
N PHE A 179 24.72 6.36 -3.96
CA PHE A 179 23.70 5.38 -4.34
C PHE A 179 24.25 3.94 -4.38
N PRO A 180 24.72 3.41 -3.23
CA PRO A 180 25.40 2.11 -3.18
C PRO A 180 24.49 0.93 -3.58
N PHE A 181 23.19 1.10 -3.55
CA PHE A 181 22.22 0.07 -3.92
C PHE A 181 21.64 0.26 -5.33
N GLY A 182 22.27 1.14 -6.15
CA GLY A 182 21.72 1.56 -7.43
C GLY A 182 20.51 2.47 -7.28
N CYS A 183 20.10 3.12 -8.36
CA CYS A 183 18.91 3.98 -8.37
C CYS A 183 18.39 4.22 -9.78
N ASN A 184 17.19 4.79 -9.87
CA ASN A 184 16.63 5.39 -11.08
C ASN A 184 16.38 6.90 -10.86
N ALA A 185 15.77 7.57 -11.85
CA ALA A 185 15.57 9.02 -11.80
C ALA A 185 14.66 9.46 -10.65
N SER A 186 13.53 8.78 -10.43
CA SER A 186 12.60 9.14 -9.36
C SER A 186 13.17 8.83 -7.98
N GLN A 187 13.91 7.73 -7.83
CA GLN A 187 14.60 7.38 -6.59
C GLN A 187 15.69 8.40 -6.23
N GLN A 188 16.47 8.90 -7.22
CA GLN A 188 17.43 9.99 -6.99
C GLN A 188 16.74 11.24 -6.43
N LYS A 189 15.60 11.64 -7.03
CA LYS A 189 14.81 12.78 -6.57
C LYS A 189 14.28 12.56 -5.14
N ALA A 190 13.83 11.35 -4.82
CA ALA A 190 13.33 11.00 -3.49
C ALA A 190 14.43 11.08 -2.43
N VAL A 191 15.63 10.54 -2.72
CA VAL A 191 16.79 10.64 -1.83
C VAL A 191 17.23 12.10 -1.68
N GLN A 192 17.27 12.89 -2.74
CA GLN A 192 17.58 14.31 -2.69
C GLN A 192 16.59 15.07 -1.79
N ALA A 193 15.27 14.88 -1.99
CA ALA A 193 14.24 15.51 -1.18
C ALA A 193 14.34 15.16 0.31
N ALA A 194 14.77 13.93 0.66
CA ALA A 194 14.96 13.48 2.03
C ALA A 194 16.09 14.23 2.76
N PHE A 195 17.10 14.74 2.02
CA PHE A 195 18.21 15.49 2.62
C PHE A 195 18.10 17.01 2.45
N GLU A 196 17.24 17.47 1.56
CA GLU A 196 16.96 18.91 1.40
C GLU A 196 15.88 19.41 2.35
N ASN A 197 15.06 18.53 2.90
CA ASN A 197 13.91 18.91 3.70
C ASN A 197 13.87 18.15 5.03
N GLN A 198 13.39 18.81 6.07
CA GLN A 198 13.19 18.19 7.39
C GLN A 198 12.15 17.05 7.35
N ILE A 199 11.11 17.19 6.53
CA ILE A 199 10.09 16.18 6.29
C ILE A 199 9.93 16.01 4.79
N SER A 200 9.95 14.78 4.32
CA SER A 200 9.68 14.41 2.93
C SER A 200 8.78 13.18 2.84
N VAL A 201 7.99 13.10 1.78
CA VAL A 201 7.09 12.00 1.49
C VAL A 201 7.54 11.30 0.21
N VAL A 202 7.64 9.98 0.25
CA VAL A 202 7.92 9.13 -0.90
C VAL A 202 6.68 8.30 -1.19
N GLN A 203 5.99 8.66 -2.27
CA GLN A 203 4.89 7.88 -2.80
C GLN A 203 5.48 6.74 -3.64
N GLY A 204 5.31 5.51 -3.17
CA GLY A 204 5.95 4.34 -3.78
C GLY A 204 4.93 3.28 -4.19
N PRO A 205 4.37 3.36 -5.41
CA PRO A 205 3.55 2.30 -5.97
C PRO A 205 4.22 0.93 -5.94
N PRO A 206 3.47 -0.18 -6.06
CA PRO A 206 4.05 -1.52 -6.12
C PRO A 206 5.11 -1.62 -7.23
N GLY A 207 6.21 -2.33 -6.97
CA GLY A 207 7.24 -2.59 -7.99
C GLY A 207 8.14 -1.40 -8.38
N THR A 208 8.08 -0.27 -7.68
CA THR A 208 8.88 0.94 -7.98
C THR A 208 10.16 1.08 -7.15
N GLY A 209 10.47 0.12 -6.28
CA GLY A 209 11.73 0.08 -5.53
C GLY A 209 11.77 0.90 -4.25
N LYS A 210 10.65 0.98 -3.48
CA LYS A 210 10.60 1.61 -2.14
C LYS A 210 11.78 1.23 -1.26
N THR A 211 11.99 -0.08 -1.06
CA THR A 211 13.07 -0.57 -0.18
C THR A 211 14.46 -0.14 -0.65
N GLN A 212 14.71 -0.14 -1.96
CA GLN A 212 15.99 0.33 -2.52
C GLN A 212 16.21 1.82 -2.23
N THR A 213 15.16 2.63 -2.33
CA THR A 213 15.19 4.06 -1.96
C THR A 213 15.50 4.22 -0.48
N ILE A 214 14.85 3.45 0.41
CA ILE A 214 15.11 3.45 1.86
C ILE A 214 16.57 3.12 2.14
N LEU A 215 17.14 2.09 1.52
CA LEU A 215 18.53 1.70 1.71
C LEU A 215 19.51 2.80 1.28
N ASN A 216 19.26 3.47 0.15
CA ASN A 216 20.07 4.61 -0.28
C ASN A 216 19.96 5.80 0.69
N ILE A 217 18.79 6.06 1.25
CA ILE A 217 18.61 7.08 2.29
C ILE A 217 19.42 6.71 3.55
N ILE A 218 19.34 5.45 4.02
CA ILE A 218 20.12 4.95 5.15
C ILE A 218 21.62 5.13 4.89
N ALA A 219 22.12 4.74 3.72
CA ALA A 219 23.54 4.90 3.36
C ALA A 219 23.99 6.36 3.45
N ASN A 220 23.18 7.27 2.95
CA ASN A 220 23.46 8.70 3.02
C ASN A 220 23.39 9.28 4.44
N ILE A 221 22.58 8.70 5.34
CA ILE A 221 22.54 9.05 6.77
C ILE A 221 23.85 8.60 7.44
N LEU A 222 24.28 7.37 7.18
CA LEU A 222 25.47 6.77 7.78
C LEU A 222 26.76 7.52 7.42
N VAL A 223 26.97 7.86 6.14
CA VAL A 223 28.17 8.60 5.71
C VAL A 223 28.25 10.02 6.29
N ARG A 224 27.16 10.53 6.84
CA ARG A 224 27.09 11.80 7.58
C ARG A 224 27.27 11.63 9.08
N GLY A 225 27.57 10.41 9.56
CA GLY A 225 27.68 10.09 10.98
C GLY A 225 26.39 10.32 11.76
N LYS A 226 25.23 10.14 11.10
CA LYS A 226 23.91 10.37 11.67
C LYS A 226 23.23 9.04 11.98
N THR A 227 22.19 9.10 12.84
CA THR A 227 21.44 7.96 13.32
C THR A 227 20.05 7.92 12.68
N VAL A 228 19.53 6.70 12.48
CA VAL A 228 18.22 6.49 11.87
C VAL A 228 17.43 5.43 12.60
N GLN A 229 16.15 5.71 12.79
CA GLN A 229 15.16 4.70 13.16
C GLN A 229 14.29 4.38 11.93
N VAL A 230 14.19 3.09 11.57
CA VAL A 230 13.28 2.62 10.52
C VAL A 230 12.10 1.94 11.20
N VAL A 231 10.90 2.39 10.88
CA VAL A 231 9.67 1.88 11.49
C VAL A 231 8.65 1.47 10.44
N SER A 232 7.90 0.42 10.74
CA SER A 232 6.76 -0.03 9.93
C SER A 232 5.74 -0.73 10.82
N ASN A 233 4.47 -0.72 10.45
CA ASN A 233 3.47 -1.59 11.08
C ASN A 233 3.62 -3.06 10.69
N ASN A 234 4.29 -3.32 9.56
CA ASN A 234 4.52 -4.66 9.05
C ASN A 234 5.93 -5.16 9.42
N ASN A 235 6.01 -6.20 10.25
CA ASN A 235 7.27 -6.81 10.65
C ASN A 235 8.08 -7.33 9.45
N SER A 236 7.42 -7.86 8.41
CA SER A 236 8.12 -8.35 7.22
C SER A 236 8.85 -7.25 6.46
N ALA A 237 8.32 -6.03 6.44
CA ALA A 237 8.99 -4.87 5.82
C ALA A 237 10.30 -4.54 6.55
N ILE A 238 10.27 -4.58 7.89
CA ILE A 238 11.44 -4.32 8.75
C ILE A 238 12.51 -5.41 8.56
N VAL A 239 12.10 -6.68 8.58
CA VAL A 239 13.00 -7.83 8.37
C VAL A 239 13.64 -7.77 6.98
N ASN A 240 12.89 -7.40 5.94
CA ASN A 240 13.43 -7.22 4.58
C ASN A 240 14.55 -6.15 4.51
N VAL A 241 14.43 -5.05 5.27
CA VAL A 241 15.51 -4.04 5.36
C VAL A 241 16.74 -4.64 6.03
N LEU A 242 16.57 -5.38 7.14
CA LEU A 242 17.66 -6.07 7.83
C LEU A 242 18.37 -7.08 6.91
N GLU A 243 17.63 -7.96 6.26
CA GLU A 243 18.15 -8.97 5.34
C GLU A 243 18.95 -8.35 4.19
N LYS A 244 18.43 -7.27 3.60
CA LYS A 244 19.12 -6.56 2.53
C LYS A 244 20.40 -5.90 3.00
N LEU A 245 20.43 -5.26 4.18
CA LEU A 245 21.66 -4.71 4.76
C LEU A 245 22.66 -5.81 5.09
N SER A 246 22.20 -6.94 5.62
CA SER A 246 23.04 -8.09 5.94
C SER A 246 23.69 -8.74 4.71
N LYS A 247 23.00 -8.76 3.56
CA LYS A 247 23.57 -9.21 2.27
C LYS A 247 24.80 -8.40 1.81
N TYR A 248 24.94 -7.17 2.30
CA TYR A 248 26.09 -6.30 2.01
C TYR A 248 27.06 -6.20 3.19
N ASP A 249 26.98 -7.16 4.14
CA ASP A 249 27.81 -7.22 5.35
C ASP A 249 27.56 -6.09 6.35
N MET A 250 26.46 -5.37 6.26
CA MET A 250 26.14 -4.24 7.15
C MET A 250 25.22 -4.59 8.32
N GLY A 251 24.93 -5.87 8.56
CA GLY A 251 24.11 -6.32 9.67
C GLY A 251 24.68 -5.98 11.06
N PHE A 252 25.99 -5.79 11.17
CA PHE A 252 26.68 -5.49 12.43
C PHE A 252 26.36 -4.12 13.03
N ILE A 253 25.86 -3.17 12.24
CA ILE A 253 25.45 -1.82 12.69
C ILE A 253 23.94 -1.65 12.84
N VAL A 254 23.20 -2.77 12.80
CA VAL A 254 21.73 -2.75 12.84
C VAL A 254 21.24 -3.44 14.10
N ALA A 255 20.35 -2.79 14.86
CA ALA A 255 19.67 -3.39 16.02
C ALA A 255 18.17 -3.44 15.80
N LEU A 256 17.56 -4.63 15.88
CA LEU A 256 16.12 -4.84 15.82
C LEU A 256 15.55 -4.82 17.25
N LEU A 257 14.90 -3.70 17.64
CA LEU A 257 14.50 -3.41 19.03
C LEU A 257 12.98 -3.15 19.19
N GLY A 258 12.14 -3.63 18.29
CA GLY A 258 10.70 -3.33 18.26
C GLY A 258 9.93 -3.93 19.45
N SER A 259 10.03 -5.22 19.68
CA SER A 259 9.35 -5.94 20.77
C SER A 259 10.29 -6.35 21.88
N THR A 260 9.76 -6.80 23.02
CA THR A 260 10.57 -7.37 24.10
C THR A 260 11.34 -8.60 23.62
N ALA A 261 10.67 -9.50 22.88
CA ALA A 261 11.32 -10.67 22.30
C ALA A 261 12.45 -10.29 21.32
N ASN A 262 12.26 -9.25 20.50
CA ASN A 262 13.32 -8.77 19.61
C ASN A 262 14.51 -8.20 20.37
N LYS A 263 14.28 -7.52 21.49
CA LYS A 263 15.35 -6.99 22.36
C LYS A 263 16.13 -8.12 23.02
N GLU A 264 15.43 -9.12 23.55
CA GLU A 264 16.04 -10.31 24.13
C GLU A 264 16.88 -11.05 23.09
N LYS A 265 16.30 -11.34 21.92
CA LYS A 265 17.03 -11.96 20.82
C LYS A 265 18.26 -11.14 20.39
N PHE A 266 18.12 -9.80 20.27
CA PHE A 266 19.25 -8.94 19.93
C PHE A 266 20.38 -9.04 20.96
N ILE A 267 20.06 -9.10 22.26
CA ILE A 267 21.07 -9.25 23.33
C ILE A 267 21.74 -10.62 23.27
N GLU A 268 20.98 -11.68 23.04
CA GLU A 268 21.50 -13.06 22.97
C GLU A 268 22.41 -13.30 21.76
N THR A 269 22.09 -12.67 20.61
CA THR A 269 22.79 -12.95 19.35
C THR A 269 23.93 -11.96 19.03
N GLN A 270 24.26 -11.01 19.92
CA GLN A 270 25.26 -9.98 19.67
C GLN A 270 26.66 -10.58 19.38
N GLU A 271 27.04 -11.63 20.12
CA GLU A 271 28.37 -12.24 19.97
C GLU A 271 28.52 -13.01 18.66
N GLU A 272 27.44 -13.52 18.09
CA GLU A 272 27.44 -14.32 16.87
C GLU A 272 27.07 -13.49 15.62
N GLU A 273 25.93 -12.78 15.67
CA GLU A 273 25.36 -12.13 14.48
C GLU A 273 25.81 -10.69 14.26
N LYS A 274 26.38 -10.02 15.31
CA LYS A 274 26.66 -8.58 15.27
C LYS A 274 28.17 -8.26 15.32
N GLN A 275 29.02 -9.23 15.07
CA GLN A 275 30.46 -9.02 14.95
C GLN A 275 30.81 -8.30 13.64
N TYR A 276 32.03 -7.75 13.57
CA TYR A 276 32.54 -7.19 12.34
C TYR A 276 32.64 -8.26 11.24
N PRO A 277 32.36 -7.91 9.98
CA PRO A 277 32.51 -8.83 8.87
C PRO A 277 33.94 -9.41 8.78
N GLU A 278 34.10 -10.64 8.36
CA GLU A 278 35.42 -11.27 8.19
C GLU A 278 36.33 -10.46 7.23
N ASN A 279 35.73 -9.82 6.23
CA ASN A 279 36.45 -9.02 5.25
C ASN A 279 36.50 -7.53 5.62
N PHE A 280 36.24 -7.14 6.88
CA PHE A 280 36.13 -5.75 7.32
C PHE A 280 37.40 -4.93 7.06
N GLU A 281 38.56 -5.51 7.28
CA GLU A 281 39.85 -4.87 6.99
C GLU A 281 40.03 -4.49 5.50
N SER A 282 39.39 -5.28 4.60
CA SER A 282 39.44 -4.98 3.16
C SER A 282 38.61 -3.75 2.76
N TRP A 283 37.78 -3.22 3.68
CA TRP A 283 37.02 -1.98 3.47
C TRP A 283 37.90 -0.74 3.58
N HIS A 284 39.08 -0.87 4.16
CA HIS A 284 40.04 0.21 4.30
C HIS A 284 40.71 0.52 2.96
N ASP A 285 40.57 1.75 2.53
CA ASP A 285 41.34 2.29 1.40
C ASP A 285 42.23 3.44 1.92
N ALA A 286 43.49 3.13 2.16
CA ALA A 286 44.46 4.07 2.72
C ALA A 286 44.76 5.22 1.77
N ASP A 287 44.61 4.99 0.45
CA ASP A 287 44.86 5.97 -0.61
C ASP A 287 43.60 6.75 -1.00
N ALA A 288 42.48 6.44 -0.35
CA ALA A 288 41.18 7.04 -0.65
C ALA A 288 41.17 8.55 -0.35
N ASN A 289 41.23 9.33 -1.40
CA ASN A 289 40.92 10.75 -1.32
C ASN A 289 39.42 10.96 -1.34
N GLN A 290 38.80 11.19 -0.16
CA GLN A 290 37.36 11.37 -0.02
C GLN A 290 36.72 12.38 -0.99
N PRO A 291 37.30 13.58 -1.22
CA PRO A 291 36.80 14.52 -2.23
C PRO A 291 36.84 13.95 -3.64
N GLN A 292 37.80 13.11 -3.97
CA GLN A 292 37.90 12.49 -5.29
C GLN A 292 36.79 11.46 -5.52
N PHE A 293 36.48 10.62 -4.53
CA PHE A 293 35.34 9.69 -4.60
C PHE A 293 34.03 10.43 -4.80
N LEU A 294 33.77 11.46 -4.01
CA LEU A 294 32.54 12.25 -4.12
C LEU A 294 32.42 12.96 -5.46
N ASN A 295 33.50 13.50 -6.00
CA ASN A 295 33.54 14.11 -7.33
C ASN A 295 33.26 13.06 -8.43
N GLN A 296 33.83 11.86 -8.31
CA GLN A 296 33.57 10.77 -9.25
C GLN A 296 32.10 10.33 -9.22
N ILE A 297 31.52 10.12 -8.02
CA ILE A 297 30.12 9.77 -7.86
C ILE A 297 29.21 10.86 -8.43
N HIS A 298 29.55 12.12 -8.17
CA HIS A 298 28.79 13.25 -8.72
C HIS A 298 28.79 13.24 -10.25
N HIS A 299 29.98 13.10 -10.88
CA HIS A 299 30.07 13.02 -12.34
C HIS A 299 29.27 11.83 -12.91
N GLN A 300 29.44 10.63 -12.35
CA GLN A 300 28.71 9.45 -12.75
C GLN A 300 27.18 9.64 -12.60
N THR A 301 26.75 10.30 -11.53
CA THR A 301 25.33 10.59 -11.28
C THR A 301 24.76 11.55 -12.34
N GLU A 302 25.49 12.58 -12.72
CA GLU A 302 25.06 13.53 -13.76
C GLU A 302 25.00 12.87 -15.16
N GLU A 303 25.95 12.01 -15.48
CA GLU A 303 25.90 11.23 -16.73
C GLU A 303 24.68 10.29 -16.77
N LEU A 304 24.40 9.61 -15.64
CA LEU A 304 23.25 8.71 -15.53
C LEU A 304 21.90 9.44 -15.62
N LYS A 305 21.79 10.69 -15.19
CA LYS A 305 20.55 11.47 -15.37
C LYS A 305 20.09 11.54 -16.82
N ASN A 306 21.03 11.76 -17.74
CA ASN A 306 20.71 11.80 -19.16
C ASN A 306 20.28 10.41 -19.68
N ILE A 307 20.95 9.35 -19.20
CA ILE A 307 20.58 7.97 -19.55
C ILE A 307 19.19 7.63 -19.02
N PHE A 308 18.91 7.92 -17.78
CA PHE A 308 17.60 7.68 -17.17
C PHE A 308 16.45 8.41 -17.91
N SER A 309 16.68 9.68 -18.26
CA SER A 309 15.71 10.45 -19.06
C SER A 309 15.42 9.78 -20.41
N LYS A 310 16.43 9.22 -21.09
CA LYS A 310 16.25 8.49 -22.35
C LYS A 310 15.56 7.14 -22.15
N GLN A 311 15.87 6.41 -21.06
CA GLN A 311 15.20 5.16 -20.71
C GLN A 311 13.73 5.40 -20.39
N GLU A 312 13.43 6.47 -19.62
CA GLU A 312 12.06 6.89 -19.32
C GLU A 312 11.30 7.24 -20.62
N ARG A 313 11.90 8.05 -21.50
CA ARG A 313 11.26 8.38 -22.79
C ARG A 313 11.04 7.16 -23.69
N LEU A 314 11.99 6.23 -23.72
CA LEU A 314 11.85 4.97 -24.45
C LEU A 314 10.70 4.11 -23.91
N ALA A 315 10.57 4.00 -22.59
CA ALA A 315 9.48 3.26 -21.96
C ALA A 315 8.11 3.91 -22.28
N ILE A 316 8.02 5.23 -22.19
CA ILE A 316 6.82 5.99 -22.57
C ILE A 316 6.48 5.79 -24.05
N ALA A 317 7.44 5.89 -24.94
CA ALA A 317 7.22 5.69 -26.39
C ALA A 317 6.72 4.27 -26.70
N ARG A 318 7.21 3.25 -25.98
CA ARG A 318 6.72 1.87 -26.07
C ARG A 318 5.29 1.73 -25.56
N GLN A 319 4.91 2.43 -24.50
CA GLN A 319 3.53 2.46 -24.02
C GLN A 319 2.62 3.16 -25.03
N GLU A 320 3.03 4.33 -25.57
CA GLU A 320 2.29 5.08 -26.58
C GLU A 320 2.04 4.22 -27.83
N ILE A 321 3.04 3.49 -28.34
CA ILE A 321 2.89 2.67 -29.54
C ILE A 321 1.98 1.46 -29.31
N GLN A 322 1.98 0.87 -28.12
CA GLN A 322 1.06 -0.21 -27.78
C GLN A 322 -0.39 0.28 -27.68
N ALA A 323 -0.63 1.40 -27.01
CA ALA A 323 -1.93 2.02 -26.94
C ALA A 323 -2.46 2.37 -28.35
N LEU A 324 -1.59 2.98 -29.18
CA LEU A 324 -1.93 3.33 -30.56
C LEU A 324 -2.27 2.10 -31.43
N LYS A 325 -1.58 0.97 -31.24
CA LYS A 325 -1.88 -0.29 -31.94
C LYS A 325 -3.29 -0.80 -31.62
N ILE A 326 -3.66 -0.79 -30.35
CA ILE A 326 -4.98 -1.23 -29.88
C ILE A 326 -6.06 -0.31 -30.45
N GLU A 327 -5.87 0.99 -30.31
CA GLU A 327 -6.80 2.00 -30.83
C GLU A 327 -6.98 1.89 -32.35
N TRP A 328 -5.89 1.69 -33.08
CA TRP A 328 -5.94 1.48 -34.52
C TRP A 328 -6.64 0.17 -34.92
N GLN A 329 -6.42 -0.92 -34.17
CA GLN A 329 -7.14 -2.17 -34.38
C GLN A 329 -8.65 -2.01 -34.22
N HIS A 330 -9.11 -1.34 -33.17
CA HIS A 330 -10.53 -1.05 -32.96
C HIS A 330 -11.11 -0.18 -34.09
N TYR A 331 -10.36 0.85 -34.50
CA TYR A 331 -10.75 1.69 -35.62
C TYR A 331 -10.95 0.88 -36.90
N LEU A 332 -10.01 -0.03 -37.23
CA LEU A 332 -10.11 -0.88 -38.42
C LEU A 332 -11.26 -1.91 -38.36
N GLN A 333 -11.57 -2.41 -37.15
CA GLN A 333 -12.72 -3.31 -36.95
C GLN A 333 -14.05 -2.58 -37.18
N GLU A 334 -14.16 -1.33 -36.73
CA GLU A 334 -15.40 -0.54 -36.85
C GLU A 334 -15.60 -0.02 -38.29
N PHE A 335 -14.57 0.49 -38.93
CA PHE A 335 -14.68 1.21 -40.23
C PHE A 335 -14.21 0.41 -41.45
N GLY A 336 -13.59 -0.76 -41.21
CA GLY A 336 -13.07 -1.63 -42.28
C GLY A 336 -11.80 -1.09 -42.97
N THR A 337 -11.17 -1.95 -43.76
CA THR A 337 -9.99 -1.57 -44.57
C THR A 337 -10.48 -0.97 -45.90
N LYS A 338 -10.77 0.30 -45.94
CA LYS A 338 -11.02 1.02 -47.20
C LYS A 338 -9.69 1.36 -47.88
N GLU A 339 -9.64 1.32 -49.24
CA GLU A 339 -8.47 1.81 -49.96
C GLU A 339 -8.22 3.30 -49.68
N PHE A 340 -7.07 3.60 -49.05
CA PHE A 340 -6.68 4.94 -48.66
C PHE A 340 -5.90 5.63 -49.73
N THR A 341 -6.28 6.86 -50.02
CA THR A 341 -5.71 7.65 -51.11
C THR A 341 -4.77 8.77 -50.66
N LEU A 342 -4.79 9.11 -49.33
CA LEU A 342 -3.93 10.17 -48.80
C LEU A 342 -2.53 9.67 -48.47
N GLN A 343 -1.53 10.47 -48.79
CA GLN A 343 -0.13 10.27 -48.46
C GLN A 343 0.42 11.50 -47.74
N GLN A 344 1.24 11.28 -46.70
CA GLN A 344 1.97 12.32 -46.03
C GLN A 344 3.02 12.99 -46.93
N ARG A 345 3.28 14.29 -46.75
CA ARG A 345 4.46 14.94 -47.33
C ARG A 345 5.65 14.83 -46.36
N LYS A 346 6.89 14.84 -46.93
CA LYS A 346 8.13 14.60 -46.19
C LYS A 346 8.35 15.47 -44.92
N ASN A 347 7.72 16.61 -44.79
CA ASN A 347 7.94 17.59 -43.74
C ASN A 347 6.72 17.81 -42.81
N SER A 348 5.72 16.94 -42.84
CA SER A 348 4.54 17.05 -41.94
C SER A 348 4.63 16.05 -40.81
N SER A 349 4.10 16.41 -39.66
CA SER A 349 4.09 15.60 -38.45
C SER A 349 2.71 15.03 -38.17
N SER A 350 2.63 14.01 -37.28
CA SER A 350 1.35 13.51 -36.78
C SER A 350 0.55 14.61 -36.08
N ALA A 351 1.21 15.57 -35.41
CA ALA A 351 0.55 16.72 -34.80
C ALA A 351 -0.14 17.61 -35.83
N ASP A 352 0.44 17.81 -37.01
CA ASP A 352 -0.19 18.56 -38.11
C ASP A 352 -1.45 17.84 -38.61
N LEU A 353 -1.40 16.52 -38.71
CA LEU A 353 -2.53 15.69 -39.14
C LEU A 353 -3.66 15.68 -38.11
N LEU A 354 -3.34 15.64 -36.82
CA LEU A 354 -4.30 15.73 -35.73
C LEU A 354 -5.03 17.09 -35.77
N ASN A 355 -4.31 18.16 -36.04
CA ASN A 355 -4.92 19.48 -36.19
C ASN A 355 -5.87 19.54 -37.40
N LEU A 356 -5.49 18.94 -38.54
CA LEU A 356 -6.39 18.86 -39.70
C LEU A 356 -7.62 18.00 -39.41
N TRP A 357 -7.46 16.90 -38.73
CA TRP A 357 -8.57 16.05 -38.30
C TRP A 357 -9.55 16.82 -37.39
N ASN A 358 -9.05 17.47 -36.34
CA ASN A 358 -9.87 18.29 -35.42
C ASN A 358 -10.58 19.43 -36.17
N GLU A 359 -9.91 20.09 -37.11
CA GLU A 359 -10.53 21.12 -37.95
C GLU A 359 -11.69 20.53 -38.79
N CYS A 360 -11.52 19.35 -39.37
CA CYS A 360 -12.59 18.65 -40.12
C CYS A 360 -13.78 18.32 -39.23
N GLN A 361 -13.56 17.80 -38.03
CA GLN A 361 -14.66 17.53 -37.09
C GLN A 361 -15.44 18.77 -36.76
N GLN A 362 -14.77 19.88 -36.48
CA GLN A 362 -15.44 21.15 -36.21
C GLN A 362 -16.27 21.66 -37.42
N PHE A 363 -15.86 21.36 -38.66
CA PHE A 363 -16.67 21.68 -39.85
C PHE A 363 -17.89 20.75 -39.91
N ALA A 364 -17.77 19.45 -39.65
CA ALA A 364 -18.88 18.51 -39.66
C ALA A 364 -19.95 18.83 -38.60
N GLU A 365 -19.55 19.16 -37.39
CA GLU A 365 -20.46 19.56 -36.30
C GLU A 365 -21.26 20.85 -36.62
N LYS A 366 -20.62 21.80 -37.26
CA LYS A 366 -21.26 23.04 -37.66
C LYS A 366 -22.21 22.88 -38.85
N GLU A 367 -21.99 21.94 -39.76
CA GLU A 367 -22.94 21.59 -40.81
C GLU A 367 -24.22 20.94 -40.25
N GLN A 368 -24.12 20.19 -39.15
CA GLN A 368 -25.26 19.53 -38.49
C GLN A 368 -26.07 20.48 -37.59
N SER A 369 -25.46 21.52 -37.00
CA SER A 369 -26.08 22.32 -35.94
C SER A 369 -26.73 23.61 -36.37
N SER A 370 -26.43 24.19 -37.53
CA SER A 370 -27.06 25.45 -38.00
C SER A 370 -26.83 25.73 -39.48
N SER A 371 -27.85 26.28 -40.18
CA SER A 371 -27.69 26.90 -41.49
C SER A 371 -27.22 28.35 -41.29
N PRO A 372 -25.94 28.67 -41.45
CA PRO A 372 -25.42 30.02 -41.22
C PRO A 372 -25.99 30.98 -42.27
N ARG A 373 -26.35 32.21 -41.84
CA ARG A 373 -26.86 33.29 -42.73
C ARG A 373 -25.90 34.50 -42.73
N GLY A 374 -25.78 35.16 -43.87
CA GLY A 374 -25.03 36.41 -44.00
C GLY A 374 -23.49 36.26 -43.86
N ILE A 375 -22.85 37.11 -43.08
CA ILE A 375 -21.39 37.20 -42.89
C ILE A 375 -20.78 35.88 -42.38
N ALA A 376 -21.55 35.11 -41.62
CA ALA A 376 -21.09 33.82 -41.09
C ALA A 376 -20.78 32.79 -42.19
N VAL A 377 -21.55 32.78 -43.28
CA VAL A 377 -21.29 31.93 -44.47
C VAL A 377 -19.96 32.30 -45.14
N PHE A 378 -19.68 33.60 -45.25
CA PHE A 378 -18.45 34.09 -45.87
C PHE A 378 -17.23 33.70 -45.04
N ILE A 379 -17.29 33.85 -43.72
CA ILE A 379 -16.22 33.45 -42.79
C ILE A 379 -15.97 31.93 -42.85
N GLN A 380 -17.04 31.14 -42.91
CA GLN A 380 -16.95 29.67 -43.02
C GLN A 380 -16.31 29.25 -44.35
N ARG A 381 -16.69 29.89 -45.48
CA ARG A 381 -16.03 29.64 -46.79
C ARG A 381 -14.56 30.03 -46.77
N LEU A 382 -14.18 31.12 -46.12
CA LEU A 382 -12.77 31.53 -45.97
C LEU A 382 -11.99 30.53 -45.14
N LYS A 383 -12.53 30.07 -43.99
CA LYS A 383 -11.91 29.02 -43.17
C LYS A 383 -11.73 27.70 -43.93
N TRP A 384 -12.74 27.30 -44.72
CA TRP A 384 -12.66 26.12 -45.55
C TRP A 384 -11.60 26.23 -46.67
N LEU A 385 -11.42 27.43 -47.26
CA LEU A 385 -10.33 27.68 -48.19
C LEU A 385 -8.95 27.59 -47.53
N PHE A 386 -8.79 28.14 -46.35
CA PHE A 386 -7.57 28.02 -45.55
C PHE A 386 -7.26 26.57 -45.20
N PHE A 387 -8.28 25.81 -44.79
CA PHE A 387 -8.16 24.39 -44.53
C PHE A 387 -7.68 23.64 -45.77
N LYS A 388 -8.27 23.89 -46.97
CA LYS A 388 -7.84 23.29 -48.25
C LYS A 388 -6.40 23.63 -48.58
N PHE A 389 -5.97 24.86 -48.31
CA PHE A 389 -4.58 25.24 -48.57
C PHE A 389 -3.63 24.55 -47.61
N ARG A 390 -3.95 24.51 -46.34
CA ARG A 390 -3.16 23.89 -45.28
C ARG A 390 -3.08 22.34 -45.45
N SER A 391 -4.19 21.69 -45.74
CA SER A 391 -4.22 20.26 -45.96
C SER A 391 -3.39 19.86 -47.20
N LYS A 392 -3.36 20.65 -48.28
CA LYS A 392 -2.47 20.45 -49.44
C LYS A 392 -0.99 20.67 -49.12
N ALA A 393 -0.67 21.52 -48.14
CA ALA A 393 0.70 21.72 -47.73
C ALA A 393 1.21 20.53 -46.91
N ILE A 394 0.34 19.89 -46.09
CA ILE A 394 0.64 18.78 -45.17
C ILE A 394 0.53 17.40 -45.89
N CYS A 395 -0.48 17.22 -46.75
CA CYS A 395 -0.79 15.97 -47.40
C CYS A 395 -0.69 16.08 -48.95
N LYS A 396 -0.42 14.95 -49.59
CA LYS A 396 -0.60 14.78 -51.03
C LYS A 396 -2.09 14.42 -51.26
N ILE A 397 -2.87 15.43 -51.69
CA ILE A 397 -4.28 15.21 -52.04
C ILE A 397 -4.37 14.62 -53.44
N PRO A 398 -5.05 13.47 -53.65
CA PRO A 398 -5.00 12.71 -54.90
C PRO A 398 -5.67 13.46 -56.02
N ASP A 399 -6.81 14.07 -55.83
CA ASP A 399 -7.56 14.79 -56.86
C ASP A 399 -8.37 15.99 -56.32
N LYS A 400 -8.98 16.77 -57.25
CA LYS A 400 -9.86 17.88 -56.92
C LYS A 400 -11.21 17.43 -56.33
N GLY A 401 -11.59 16.19 -56.52
CA GLY A 401 -12.83 15.57 -56.00
C GLY A 401 -12.78 15.24 -54.55
N PHE A 402 -11.59 15.14 -53.92
CA PHE A 402 -11.40 14.81 -52.51
C PHE A 402 -12.29 15.68 -51.57
N TYR A 403 -12.29 16.99 -51.75
CA TYR A 403 -13.06 17.91 -50.94
C TYR A 403 -14.57 17.96 -51.26
N LYS A 404 -15.04 17.16 -52.24
CA LYS A 404 -16.45 16.99 -52.57
C LYS A 404 -17.05 15.71 -51.96
N ARG A 405 -16.19 14.88 -51.28
CA ARG A 405 -16.64 13.69 -50.59
C ARG A 405 -17.44 14.08 -49.34
N GLU A 406 -18.16 13.14 -48.84
CA GLU A 406 -18.80 13.25 -47.53
C GLU A 406 -17.76 13.54 -46.47
N MET A 407 -18.11 14.46 -45.51
CA MET A 407 -17.16 14.92 -44.53
C MET A 407 -16.65 13.77 -43.62
N SER A 408 -17.50 12.78 -43.32
CA SER A 408 -17.16 11.56 -42.57
C SER A 408 -16.00 10.79 -43.21
N LEU A 409 -15.97 10.70 -44.55
CA LEU A 409 -14.92 10.02 -45.30
C LEU A 409 -13.60 10.80 -45.29
N ILE A 410 -13.68 12.14 -45.34
CA ILE A 410 -12.50 13.01 -45.27
C ILE A 410 -11.88 12.91 -43.86
N ILE A 411 -12.69 12.89 -42.82
CA ILE A 411 -12.26 12.71 -41.43
C ILE A 411 -11.55 11.34 -41.30
N ALA A 412 -12.16 10.26 -41.78
CA ALA A 412 -11.58 8.93 -41.74
C ALA A 412 -10.20 8.86 -42.46
N ASP A 413 -10.07 9.48 -43.64
CA ASP A 413 -8.78 9.54 -44.36
C ASP A 413 -7.68 10.26 -43.52
N PHE A 414 -8.01 11.36 -42.81
CA PHE A 414 -7.05 12.05 -41.94
C PHE A 414 -6.74 11.27 -40.69
N GLN A 415 -7.72 10.57 -40.11
CA GLN A 415 -7.52 9.71 -38.95
C GLN A 415 -6.52 8.61 -39.24
N ILE A 416 -6.72 7.91 -40.33
CA ILE A 416 -5.83 6.80 -40.72
C ILE A 416 -4.43 7.30 -41.02
N LEU A 417 -4.31 8.42 -41.75
CA LEU A 417 -2.99 8.99 -42.03
C LEU A 417 -2.30 9.44 -40.73
N PHE A 418 -3.06 9.93 -39.77
CA PHE A 418 -2.55 10.23 -38.43
C PHE A 418 -2.01 9.00 -37.73
N TYR A 419 -2.80 7.90 -37.67
CA TYR A 419 -2.36 6.66 -37.02
C TYR A 419 -1.09 6.11 -37.66
N GLN A 420 -1.03 6.02 -39.01
CA GLN A 420 0.13 5.56 -39.72
C GLN A 420 1.37 6.42 -39.48
N THR A 421 1.19 7.76 -39.51
CA THR A 421 2.29 8.71 -39.27
C THR A 421 2.80 8.65 -37.86
N LYS A 422 1.89 8.67 -36.87
CA LYS A 422 2.25 8.62 -35.44
C LYS A 422 2.94 7.30 -35.10
N TYR A 423 2.47 6.20 -35.68
CA TYR A 423 3.11 4.89 -35.53
C TYR A 423 4.55 4.90 -36.06
N ALA A 424 4.74 5.40 -37.29
CA ALA A 424 6.07 5.49 -37.88
C ALA A 424 7.01 6.43 -37.12
N GLU A 425 6.49 7.57 -36.59
CA GLU A 425 7.27 8.49 -35.75
C GLU A 425 7.74 7.80 -34.47
N LEU A 426 6.86 7.06 -33.78
CA LEU A 426 7.19 6.33 -32.57
C LEU A 426 8.17 5.19 -32.82
N GLU A 427 8.05 4.45 -33.94
CA GLU A 427 9.03 3.44 -34.31
C GLU A 427 10.43 4.03 -34.52
N VAL A 428 10.53 5.15 -35.25
CA VAL A 428 11.80 5.85 -35.47
C VAL A 428 12.36 6.39 -34.15
N GLU A 429 11.53 6.93 -33.27
CA GLU A 429 11.94 7.41 -31.96
C GLU A 429 12.47 6.27 -31.09
N ILE A 430 11.74 5.14 -31.03
CA ILE A 430 12.16 3.95 -30.29
C ILE A 430 13.49 3.42 -30.81
N ASP A 431 13.63 3.22 -32.14
CA ASP A 431 14.87 2.73 -32.76
C ASP A 431 16.06 3.68 -32.49
N THR A 432 15.81 4.99 -32.51
CA THR A 432 16.83 6.01 -32.20
C THR A 432 17.30 5.93 -30.75
N LEU A 433 16.34 5.90 -29.82
CA LEU A 433 16.64 5.80 -28.39
C LEU A 433 17.31 4.46 -28.04
N GLU A 434 16.88 3.35 -28.66
CA GLU A 434 17.51 2.04 -28.46
C GLU A 434 18.97 2.04 -28.93
N LYS A 435 19.27 2.61 -30.10
CA LYS A 435 20.64 2.73 -30.60
C LYS A 435 21.51 3.65 -29.71
N GLU A 436 20.95 4.77 -29.26
CA GLU A 436 21.67 5.68 -28.37
C GLU A 436 21.97 5.04 -27.00
N LEU A 437 21.04 4.25 -26.45
CA LEU A 437 21.23 3.54 -25.19
C LEU A 437 22.14 2.32 -25.33
N ALA A 438 22.10 1.61 -26.47
CA ALA A 438 23.02 0.51 -26.75
C ALA A 438 24.50 0.95 -26.89
N ASN A 439 24.75 2.16 -27.40
CA ASN A 439 26.10 2.73 -27.52
C ASN A 439 26.69 3.14 -26.16
N LYS A 440 25.85 3.31 -25.13
CA LYS A 440 26.24 3.59 -23.75
C LYS A 440 25.84 2.38 -22.93
N ASP A 441 26.79 1.64 -22.39
CA ASP A 441 26.48 0.54 -21.46
C ASP A 441 25.88 1.11 -20.15
N ALA A 442 24.59 1.46 -20.25
CA ALA A 442 23.84 2.09 -19.16
C ALA A 442 23.80 1.23 -17.90
N ALA A 443 23.76 -0.09 -18.07
CA ALA A 443 23.75 -1.02 -16.95
C ALA A 443 25.13 -1.05 -16.27
N GLU A 444 26.21 -1.05 -17.05
CA GLU A 444 27.56 -1.00 -16.53
C GLU A 444 27.85 0.34 -15.83
N MET A 445 27.42 1.47 -16.40
CA MET A 445 27.58 2.78 -15.76
C MET A 445 26.81 2.87 -14.43
N ALA A 446 25.61 2.36 -14.39
CA ALA A 446 24.81 2.32 -13.16
C ALA A 446 25.47 1.41 -12.10
N ARG A 447 26.01 0.26 -12.52
CA ARG A 447 26.74 -0.65 -11.64
C ARG A 447 28.01 0.02 -11.11
N GLN A 448 28.81 0.65 -11.97
CA GLN A 448 30.05 1.36 -11.57
C GLN A 448 29.77 2.49 -10.57
N MET A 449 28.71 3.26 -10.76
CA MET A 449 28.28 4.29 -9.80
C MET A 449 27.89 3.67 -8.46
N ALA A 450 27.13 2.56 -8.47
CA ALA A 450 26.74 1.84 -7.26
C ALA A 450 27.96 1.24 -6.55
N ASP A 451 28.90 0.63 -7.28
CA ASP A 451 30.13 0.06 -6.74
C ASP A 451 31.04 1.14 -6.13
N THR A 452 31.19 2.29 -6.81
CA THR A 452 31.97 3.43 -6.30
C THR A 452 31.33 3.97 -5.02
N SER A 453 29.99 4.11 -5.01
CA SER A 453 29.22 4.53 -3.85
C SER A 453 29.34 3.53 -2.69
N MET A 454 29.33 2.22 -2.97
CA MET A 454 29.49 1.17 -1.98
C MET A 454 30.90 1.16 -1.38
N LYS A 455 31.93 1.30 -2.20
CA LYS A 455 33.32 1.43 -1.71
C LYS A 455 33.48 2.64 -0.79
N TYR A 456 32.91 3.78 -1.18
CA TYR A 456 32.91 4.97 -0.34
C TYR A 456 32.18 4.72 0.99
N LEU A 457 30.99 4.14 0.98
CA LEU A 457 30.24 3.82 2.20
C LEU A 457 31.03 2.87 3.11
N LYS A 458 31.56 1.75 2.56
CA LYS A 458 32.34 0.77 3.33
C LYS A 458 33.59 1.38 3.95
N ASN A 459 34.30 2.22 3.21
CA ASN A 459 35.47 2.94 3.75
C ASN A 459 35.12 3.92 4.89
N GLN A 460 33.98 4.64 4.77
CA GLN A 460 33.47 5.50 5.87
C GLN A 460 33.10 4.69 7.12
N LEU A 461 32.46 3.54 6.95
CA LEU A 461 32.15 2.64 8.06
C LEU A 461 33.41 2.09 8.71
N PHE A 462 34.43 1.71 7.91
CA PHE A 462 35.71 1.29 8.45
C PHE A 462 36.40 2.39 9.24
N GLN A 463 36.43 3.63 8.73
CA GLN A 463 37.00 4.78 9.47
C GLN A 463 36.27 5.03 10.81
N THR A 464 34.98 4.74 10.87
CA THR A 464 34.21 4.93 12.08
C THR A 464 34.42 3.83 13.11
N TYR A 465 34.50 2.57 12.68
CA TYR A 465 34.50 1.38 13.55
C TYR A 465 35.80 0.58 13.57
N GLY A 466 36.69 0.75 12.58
CA GLY A 466 37.89 -0.10 12.40
C GLY A 466 38.96 0.09 13.47
N ASN A 467 38.90 1.15 14.28
CA ASN A 467 39.87 1.35 15.39
C ASN A 467 39.49 0.55 16.67
N ASN A 468 38.32 -0.09 16.71
CA ASN A 468 37.88 -0.88 17.84
C ASN A 468 38.10 -2.37 17.51
N HIS A 469 39.05 -3.04 18.17
CA HIS A 469 39.29 -4.47 17.95
C HIS A 469 38.19 -5.34 18.51
N ASP A 470 37.53 -4.91 19.62
CA ASP A 470 36.44 -5.64 20.26
C ASP A 470 35.17 -4.78 20.23
N LYS A 471 34.10 -5.32 19.67
CA LYS A 471 32.80 -4.67 19.65
C LYS A 471 32.16 -4.73 21.05
N PRO A 472 31.66 -3.62 21.61
CA PRO A 472 31.02 -3.64 22.93
C PRO A 472 29.75 -4.50 22.91
N ILE A 473 29.58 -5.31 23.95
CA ILE A 473 28.40 -6.13 24.20
C ILE A 473 27.51 -5.39 25.17
N PHE A 474 26.23 -5.25 24.85
CA PHE A 474 25.25 -4.54 25.65
C PHE A 474 24.30 -5.50 26.33
N THR A 475 23.76 -5.08 27.47
CA THR A 475 22.71 -5.77 28.23
C THR A 475 21.35 -5.08 28.06
N LEU A 476 20.27 -5.73 28.44
CA LEU A 476 18.92 -5.10 28.41
C LEU A 476 18.84 -3.76 29.19
N PRO A 477 19.46 -3.61 30.39
CA PRO A 477 19.56 -2.31 31.05
C PRO A 477 20.31 -1.23 30.26
N ASP A 478 21.31 -1.62 29.45
CA ASP A 478 22.09 -0.66 28.67
C ASP A 478 21.26 0.01 27.58
N LEU A 479 20.27 -0.69 27.02
CA LEU A 479 19.34 -0.11 26.05
C LEU A 479 18.62 1.13 26.61
N ARG A 480 18.52 1.24 27.94
CA ARG A 480 17.92 2.38 28.63
C ARG A 480 18.95 3.33 29.22
N ASN A 481 19.94 2.80 29.96
CA ASN A 481 20.87 3.61 30.73
C ASN A 481 22.05 4.13 29.91
N ASN A 482 22.51 3.35 28.94
CA ASN A 482 23.64 3.63 28.07
C ASN A 482 23.22 3.82 26.59
N TRP A 483 21.98 4.24 26.35
CA TRP A 483 21.39 4.28 25.01
C TRP A 483 22.22 5.08 23.97
N ARG A 484 23.00 6.09 24.41
CA ARG A 484 23.86 6.86 23.51
C ARG A 484 25.01 6.00 22.96
N GLU A 485 25.60 5.15 23.77
CA GLU A 485 26.65 4.23 23.32
C GLU A 485 26.07 3.12 22.44
N VAL A 486 24.87 2.61 22.80
CA VAL A 486 24.12 1.67 21.93
C VAL A 486 23.85 2.29 20.56
N GLN A 487 23.37 3.55 20.53
CA GLN A 487 23.05 4.25 19.29
C GLN A 487 24.31 4.59 18.46
N LYS A 488 25.45 4.77 19.11
CA LYS A 488 26.73 4.99 18.44
C LYS A 488 27.23 3.71 17.76
N GLU A 489 27.11 2.55 18.40
CA GLU A 489 27.49 1.25 17.84
C GLU A 489 26.47 0.73 16.82
N TYR A 490 25.18 1.00 17.04
CA TYR A 490 24.07 0.60 16.20
C TYR A 490 23.29 1.84 15.71
N PRO A 491 23.84 2.58 14.72
CA PRO A 491 23.19 3.79 14.21
C PRO A 491 21.88 3.54 13.49
N ILE A 492 21.57 2.29 13.14
CA ILE A 492 20.32 1.88 12.50
C ILE A 492 19.50 1.07 13.53
N ILE A 493 18.41 1.64 13.98
CA ILE A 493 17.45 0.96 14.86
C ILE A 493 16.21 0.59 14.05
N LEU A 494 15.86 -0.68 14.06
CA LEU A 494 14.65 -1.20 13.43
C LEU A 494 13.57 -1.46 14.49
N SER A 495 12.35 -1.01 14.23
CA SER A 495 11.25 -1.13 15.19
C SER A 495 9.89 -1.15 14.49
N THR A 496 8.85 -1.61 15.19
CA THR A 496 7.48 -1.31 14.76
C THR A 496 7.17 0.18 15.04
N THR A 497 6.28 0.77 14.24
CA THR A 497 5.85 2.17 14.42
C THR A 497 5.34 2.40 15.85
N PHE A 498 4.58 1.45 16.36
CA PHE A 498 4.06 1.45 17.73
C PHE A 498 5.17 1.48 18.80
N SER A 499 6.25 0.72 18.60
CA SER A 499 7.34 0.58 19.58
C SER A 499 8.47 1.61 19.40
N SER A 500 8.32 2.56 18.49
CA SER A 500 9.35 3.56 18.16
C SER A 500 9.93 4.27 19.39
N LEU A 501 9.07 4.80 20.26
CA LEU A 501 9.48 5.52 21.48
C LEU A 501 10.10 4.60 22.55
N SER A 502 9.76 3.31 22.53
CA SER A 502 10.20 2.34 23.54
C SER A 502 11.38 1.47 23.09
N SER A 503 11.90 1.67 21.88
CA SER A 503 13.02 0.89 21.33
C SER A 503 14.29 1.02 22.18
N LEU A 504 14.63 2.24 22.55
CA LEU A 504 15.67 2.62 23.51
C LEU A 504 15.03 3.36 24.69
N GLN A 505 15.77 4.30 25.32
CA GLN A 505 15.19 5.21 26.31
C GLN A 505 14.28 6.23 25.63
N ARG A 506 13.25 6.70 26.34
CA ARG A 506 12.28 7.70 25.85
C ARG A 506 12.91 9.01 25.32
N ASP A 507 14.01 9.43 25.95
CA ASP A 507 14.71 10.65 25.58
C ASP A 507 15.69 10.44 24.41
N ALA A 508 15.81 9.20 23.90
CA ALA A 508 16.60 8.91 22.73
C ALA A 508 16.02 9.64 21.50
N VAL A 509 16.88 10.40 20.87
CA VAL A 509 16.53 11.18 19.68
C VAL A 509 17.36 10.68 18.52
N TYR A 510 16.68 10.34 17.45
CA TYR A 510 17.34 10.01 16.18
C TYR A 510 17.48 11.25 15.32
N ASP A 511 18.51 11.29 14.47
CA ASP A 511 18.59 12.37 13.49
C ASP A 511 17.51 12.21 12.42
N TYR A 512 17.21 10.95 12.04
CA TYR A 512 16.17 10.62 11.05
C TYR A 512 15.25 9.50 11.53
N ILE A 513 13.98 9.59 11.13
CA ILE A 513 13.05 8.46 11.16
C ILE A 513 12.59 8.19 9.72
N ILE A 514 12.59 6.91 9.34
CA ILE A 514 12.02 6.43 8.08
C ILE A 514 10.81 5.58 8.44
N MET A 515 9.63 6.00 8.02
CA MET A 515 8.38 5.26 8.25
C MET A 515 7.97 4.59 6.94
N ASP A 516 8.07 3.27 6.90
CA ASP A 516 7.67 2.47 5.73
C ASP A 516 6.23 1.97 5.88
N GLU A 517 5.53 1.78 4.75
CA GLU A 517 4.10 1.44 4.66
C GLU A 517 3.21 2.40 5.47
N ALA A 518 3.51 3.70 5.40
CA ALA A 518 2.83 4.74 6.20
C ALA A 518 1.34 4.90 5.87
N SER A 519 0.84 4.35 4.76
CA SER A 519 -0.59 4.25 4.45
C SER A 519 -1.34 3.35 5.45
N GLN A 520 -0.65 2.37 6.07
CA GLN A 520 -1.24 1.48 7.06
C GLN A 520 -1.07 1.96 8.50
N VAL A 521 -0.44 3.09 8.70
CA VAL A 521 -0.18 3.66 10.05
C VAL A 521 -1.32 4.58 10.42
N SER A 522 -1.87 4.40 11.63
CA SER A 522 -2.87 5.31 12.19
C SER A 522 -2.23 6.66 12.57
N VAL A 523 -3.04 7.71 12.54
CA VAL A 523 -2.57 9.09 12.75
C VAL A 523 -1.86 9.27 14.09
N GLU A 524 -2.43 8.76 15.18
CA GLU A 524 -1.86 8.85 16.52
C GLU A 524 -0.55 8.04 16.64
N THR A 525 -0.46 6.88 16.00
CA THR A 525 0.76 6.06 16.05
C THR A 525 1.89 6.71 15.23
N GLY A 526 1.56 7.24 14.06
CA GLY A 526 2.51 7.97 13.22
C GLY A 526 3.04 9.24 13.88
N ALA A 527 2.16 10.01 14.52
CA ALA A 527 2.54 11.20 15.27
C ALA A 527 3.47 10.87 16.45
N LEU A 528 3.20 9.76 17.17
CA LEU A 528 4.08 9.28 18.23
C LEU A 528 5.49 9.00 17.69
N ALA A 529 5.59 8.30 16.57
CA ALA A 529 6.87 7.97 15.93
C ALA A 529 7.65 9.23 15.51
N LEU A 530 6.99 10.27 14.98
CA LEU A 530 7.64 11.55 14.66
C LEU A 530 8.28 12.23 15.88
N SER A 531 7.81 11.95 17.09
CA SER A 531 8.40 12.53 18.30
C SER A 531 9.82 12.03 18.58
N CYS A 532 10.22 10.91 17.95
CA CYS A 532 11.51 10.27 18.17
C CYS A 532 12.66 10.90 17.37
N ALA A 533 12.38 11.74 16.33
CA ALA A 533 13.44 12.20 15.44
C ALA A 533 13.34 13.69 15.07
N LYS A 534 14.48 14.23 14.62
CA LYS A 534 14.59 15.60 14.09
C LYS A 534 14.00 15.70 12.69
N ASN A 535 14.34 14.74 11.81
CA ASN A 535 13.90 14.68 10.41
C ASN A 535 13.08 13.42 10.17
N ALA A 536 12.15 13.47 9.20
CA ALA A 536 11.27 12.35 8.90
C ALA A 536 11.14 12.11 7.38
N ILE A 537 11.23 10.85 7.00
CA ILE A 537 10.96 10.38 5.65
C ILE A 537 9.78 9.41 5.73
N ILE A 538 8.65 9.79 5.13
CA ILE A 538 7.41 9.05 5.17
C ILE A 538 7.24 8.33 3.84
N VAL A 539 7.35 7.01 3.87
CA VAL A 539 7.29 6.14 2.69
C VAL A 539 5.97 5.37 2.71
N GLY A 540 5.24 5.40 1.61
CA GLY A 540 3.98 4.68 1.50
C GLY A 540 3.33 4.92 0.15
N ASP A 541 2.06 4.58 0.05
CA ASP A 541 1.27 4.80 -1.17
C ASP A 541 -0.18 5.10 -0.78
N THR A 542 -0.65 6.28 -1.11
CA THR A 542 -2.03 6.70 -0.79
C THR A 542 -3.09 5.94 -1.57
N MET A 543 -2.70 5.24 -2.64
CA MET A 543 -3.56 4.39 -3.47
C MET A 543 -3.48 2.92 -3.09
N GLN A 544 -2.79 2.56 -1.99
CA GLN A 544 -2.82 1.24 -1.38
C GLN A 544 -3.70 1.25 -0.12
N LEU A 545 -3.90 0.05 0.45
CA LEU A 545 -4.78 -0.13 1.60
C LEU A 545 -4.40 0.80 2.76
N PRO A 546 -5.35 1.57 3.30
CA PRO A 546 -5.15 2.36 4.51
C PRO A 546 -5.16 1.47 5.77
N ASN A 547 -4.87 2.08 6.92
CA ASN A 547 -5.12 1.43 8.21
C ASN A 547 -6.61 1.08 8.36
N VAL A 548 -6.88 -0.11 8.89
CA VAL A 548 -8.25 -0.59 9.09
C VAL A 548 -8.79 -0.01 10.38
N VAL A 549 -9.94 0.68 10.30
CA VAL A 549 -10.70 1.20 11.44
C VAL A 549 -12.11 0.60 11.36
N THR A 550 -12.56 -0.07 12.43
CA THR A 550 -13.91 -0.64 12.48
C THR A 550 -14.96 0.46 12.54
N GLU A 551 -16.20 0.20 12.12
CA GLU A 551 -17.27 1.20 12.20
C GLU A 551 -17.54 1.66 13.65
N GLU A 552 -17.46 0.74 14.63
CA GLU A 552 -17.57 1.07 16.05
C GLU A 552 -16.45 2.03 16.51
N ASP A 553 -15.22 1.79 16.07
CA ASP A 553 -14.09 2.68 16.39
C ASP A 553 -14.20 4.02 15.67
N LYS A 554 -14.70 4.06 14.44
CA LYS A 554 -14.96 5.32 13.73
C LYS A 554 -15.95 6.21 14.48
N GLU A 555 -17.02 5.63 15.00
CA GLU A 555 -18.00 6.40 15.81
C GLU A 555 -17.34 7.00 17.07
N LYS A 556 -16.53 6.21 17.78
CA LYS A 556 -15.79 6.67 18.98
C LYS A 556 -14.81 7.79 18.63
N LEU A 557 -14.02 7.62 17.55
CA LEU A 557 -13.02 8.57 17.10
C LEU A 557 -13.65 9.87 16.61
N ASN A 558 -14.74 9.80 15.86
CA ASN A 558 -15.51 10.97 15.42
C ASN A 558 -16.08 11.76 16.61
N PHE A 559 -16.56 11.07 17.65
CA PHE A 559 -17.02 11.72 18.87
C PHE A 559 -15.88 12.51 19.57
N ILE A 560 -14.69 11.91 19.68
CA ILE A 560 -13.51 12.55 20.27
C ILE A 560 -13.06 13.77 19.42
N ALA A 561 -13.03 13.63 18.10
CA ALA A 561 -12.64 14.71 17.18
C ALA A 561 -13.57 15.92 17.29
N ASN A 562 -14.89 15.68 17.31
CA ASN A 562 -15.91 16.71 17.48
C ASN A 562 -15.79 17.41 18.86
N ALA A 563 -15.60 16.65 19.95
CA ALA A 563 -15.43 17.18 21.29
C ALA A 563 -14.17 18.05 21.43
N CYS A 564 -13.13 17.77 20.67
CA CYS A 564 -11.88 18.53 20.65
C CYS A 564 -11.83 19.64 19.58
N LEU A 565 -12.87 19.82 18.76
CA LEU A 565 -12.95 20.77 17.64
C LEU A 565 -11.74 20.67 16.70
N ILE A 566 -11.38 19.43 16.33
CA ILE A 566 -10.19 19.14 15.51
C ILE A 566 -10.50 19.40 14.04
N LYS A 567 -9.48 19.93 13.34
CA LYS A 567 -9.55 20.12 11.89
C LYS A 567 -9.55 18.78 11.13
N PRO A 568 -10.23 18.73 9.97
CA PRO A 568 -10.33 17.50 9.18
C PRO A 568 -8.98 16.88 8.78
N GLU A 569 -7.90 17.66 8.74
CA GLU A 569 -6.56 17.17 8.39
C GLU A 569 -5.96 16.20 9.42
N TYR A 570 -6.50 16.17 10.65
CA TYR A 570 -6.10 15.26 11.74
C TYR A 570 -7.15 14.18 12.02
N ASP A 571 -8.03 13.87 11.07
CA ASP A 571 -9.12 12.91 11.23
C ASP A 571 -8.58 11.48 11.37
N CYS A 572 -8.51 10.99 12.61
CA CYS A 572 -8.05 9.63 12.92
C CYS A 572 -9.03 8.52 12.50
N ALA A 573 -10.31 8.86 12.26
CA ALA A 573 -11.33 7.88 11.88
C ALA A 573 -11.27 7.51 10.39
N ASN A 574 -10.90 8.47 9.52
CA ASN A 574 -11.03 8.32 8.07
C ASN A 574 -9.73 8.50 7.29
N MET A 575 -8.61 8.76 7.96
CA MET A 575 -7.32 8.97 7.30
C MET A 575 -6.22 8.12 7.91
N SER A 576 -5.32 7.66 7.07
CA SER A 576 -4.02 7.16 7.48
C SER A 576 -3.07 8.31 7.85
N PHE A 577 -1.99 7.98 8.55
CA PHE A 577 -0.95 8.98 8.86
C PHE A 577 -0.33 9.61 7.60
N LEU A 578 -0.12 8.82 6.54
CA LEU A 578 0.38 9.33 5.26
C LEU A 578 -0.56 10.39 4.66
N GLN A 579 -1.87 10.12 4.66
CA GLN A 579 -2.86 11.07 4.16
C GLN A 579 -2.93 12.34 5.04
N SER A 580 -2.87 12.16 6.37
CA SER A 580 -2.89 13.28 7.32
C SER A 580 -1.69 14.19 7.15
N ILE A 581 -0.46 13.65 7.11
CA ILE A 581 0.75 14.49 7.00
C ILE A 581 0.80 15.27 5.68
N CYS A 582 0.31 14.67 4.58
CA CYS A 582 0.20 15.35 3.29
C CYS A 582 -0.80 16.53 3.31
N LYS A 583 -1.87 16.44 4.13
CA LYS A 583 -2.87 17.51 4.28
C LYS A 583 -2.46 18.55 5.31
N VAL A 584 -1.84 18.13 6.42
CA VAL A 584 -1.45 19.01 7.54
C VAL A 584 -0.32 19.95 7.16
N ILE A 585 0.70 19.45 6.43
CA ILE A 585 1.88 20.24 6.08
C ILE A 585 1.72 20.77 4.65
N PRO A 586 1.44 22.08 4.47
CA PRO A 586 1.29 22.64 3.14
C PRO A 586 2.58 22.49 2.32
N ASN A 587 2.44 22.01 1.09
CA ASN A 587 3.57 21.81 0.16
C ASN A 587 4.68 20.91 0.71
N VAL A 588 4.35 19.92 1.54
CA VAL A 588 5.34 18.90 1.93
C VAL A 588 5.91 18.28 0.64
N PRO A 589 7.24 18.18 0.50
CA PRO A 589 7.83 17.56 -0.67
C PRO A 589 7.37 16.12 -0.83
N GLN A 590 6.68 15.84 -1.94
CA GLN A 590 6.21 14.52 -2.29
C GLN A 590 6.90 14.07 -3.58
N THR A 591 7.53 12.92 -3.54
CA THR A 591 8.16 12.32 -4.72
C THR A 591 7.44 11.02 -5.04
N LEU A 592 6.82 10.94 -6.22
CA LEU A 592 6.28 9.70 -6.75
C LEU A 592 7.43 8.90 -7.38
N LEU A 593 7.62 7.67 -6.93
CA LEU A 593 8.47 6.70 -7.61
C LEU A 593 7.72 6.20 -8.84
N ARG A 594 8.21 6.51 -10.03
CA ARG A 594 7.46 6.35 -11.27
C ARG A 594 7.81 5.08 -12.03
N GLU A 595 9.06 4.65 -11.99
CA GLU A 595 9.56 3.53 -12.78
C GLU A 595 9.12 2.21 -12.16
N HIS A 596 8.26 1.49 -12.88
CA HIS A 596 7.72 0.20 -12.46
C HIS A 596 8.45 -0.96 -13.14
N TYR A 597 8.94 -1.94 -12.37
CA TYR A 597 9.80 -3.04 -12.84
C TYR A 597 9.22 -4.44 -12.58
N ARG A 598 7.97 -4.55 -12.13
CA ARG A 598 7.43 -5.83 -11.63
C ARG A 598 6.44 -6.48 -12.58
N CYS A 599 5.29 -5.87 -12.74
CA CYS A 599 4.16 -6.48 -13.42
C CYS A 599 4.27 -6.36 -14.94
N HIS A 600 3.62 -7.28 -15.65
CA HIS A 600 3.41 -7.18 -17.09
C HIS A 600 2.74 -5.85 -17.46
N PRO A 601 3.12 -5.19 -18.58
CA PRO A 601 2.59 -3.88 -18.96
C PRO A 601 1.06 -3.81 -18.98
N ARG A 602 0.36 -4.82 -19.52
CA ARG A 602 -1.10 -4.82 -19.60
C ARG A 602 -1.77 -4.90 -18.24
N ILE A 603 -1.15 -5.52 -17.23
CA ILE A 603 -1.66 -5.60 -15.87
C ILE A 603 -1.53 -4.26 -15.16
N ILE A 604 -0.29 -3.75 -15.09
CA ILE A 604 -0.04 -2.52 -14.31
C ILE A 604 -0.60 -1.26 -14.97
N ASN A 605 -0.81 -1.28 -16.29
CA ASN A 605 -1.36 -0.13 -16.99
C ASN A 605 -2.82 0.16 -16.61
N PHE A 606 -3.60 -0.86 -16.22
CA PHE A 606 -4.90 -0.63 -15.58
C PHE A 606 -4.75 0.21 -14.31
N CYS A 607 -3.88 -0.24 -13.40
CA CYS A 607 -3.61 0.51 -12.16
C CYS A 607 -3.07 1.92 -12.45
N ASN A 608 -2.17 2.04 -13.44
CA ASN A 608 -1.59 3.31 -13.84
C ASN A 608 -2.66 4.31 -14.30
N GLN A 609 -3.53 3.89 -15.20
CA GLN A 609 -4.59 4.76 -15.72
C GLN A 609 -5.65 5.08 -14.68
N LYS A 610 -6.07 4.07 -13.89
CA LYS A 610 -7.17 4.21 -12.94
C LYS A 610 -6.78 4.96 -11.66
N PHE A 611 -5.59 4.69 -11.10
CA PHE A 611 -5.22 5.14 -9.76
C PHE A 611 -4.05 6.12 -9.73
N TYR A 612 -3.16 6.11 -10.75
CA TYR A 612 -1.95 6.95 -10.76
C TYR A 612 -1.95 8.01 -11.86
N GLY A 613 -3.11 8.24 -12.52
CA GLY A 613 -3.25 9.30 -13.53
C GLY A 613 -2.38 9.16 -14.77
N GLY A 614 -1.82 7.96 -15.03
CA GLY A 614 -0.89 7.71 -16.13
C GLY A 614 0.58 8.06 -15.81
N ASP A 615 0.90 8.43 -14.57
CA ASP A 615 2.23 8.93 -14.19
C ASP A 615 3.31 7.84 -14.08
N LEU A 616 2.93 6.55 -14.01
CA LEU A 616 3.91 5.46 -13.92
C LEU A 616 4.57 5.20 -15.28
N VAL A 617 5.86 5.02 -15.24
CA VAL A 617 6.69 4.63 -16.38
C VAL A 617 6.92 3.12 -16.30
N ILE A 618 6.29 2.36 -17.20
CA ILE A 618 6.36 0.90 -17.19
C ILE A 618 7.66 0.46 -17.88
N MET A 619 8.60 -0.06 -17.12
CA MET A 619 9.92 -0.50 -17.58
C MET A 619 9.92 -1.96 -18.07
N THR A 620 8.91 -2.74 -17.72
CA THR A 620 8.70 -4.11 -18.20
C THR A 620 8.29 -4.12 -19.69
N ARG A 621 8.46 -5.25 -20.35
CA ARG A 621 8.18 -5.38 -21.79
C ARG A 621 7.04 -6.36 -22.02
N ASP A 622 6.11 -6.00 -22.89
CA ASP A 622 5.14 -6.91 -23.50
C ASP A 622 5.81 -7.62 -24.69
N LYS A 623 5.90 -8.94 -24.65
CA LYS A 623 6.50 -9.76 -25.71
C LYS A 623 5.43 -10.38 -26.64
N GLY A 624 4.16 -10.01 -26.42
CA GLY A 624 3.02 -10.52 -27.15
C GLY A 624 2.41 -11.77 -26.50
N GLU A 625 2.59 -11.91 -25.17
CA GLU A 625 1.94 -12.99 -24.40
C GLU A 625 0.42 -12.89 -24.51
N GLU A 626 -0.23 -14.06 -24.65
CA GLU A 626 -1.69 -14.17 -24.70
C GLU A 626 -2.24 -14.30 -23.27
N ASP A 627 -3.49 -13.96 -23.05
CA ASP A 627 -4.25 -14.13 -21.82
C ASP A 627 -3.58 -13.57 -20.54
N VAL A 628 -2.85 -12.47 -20.70
CA VAL A 628 -2.15 -11.81 -19.58
C VAL A 628 -3.11 -11.27 -18.53
N ILE A 629 -4.27 -10.74 -18.96
CA ILE A 629 -5.31 -10.23 -18.08
C ILE A 629 -6.65 -10.70 -18.61
N CYS A 630 -7.37 -11.49 -17.80
CA CYS A 630 -8.59 -12.18 -18.19
C CYS A 630 -9.70 -11.99 -17.16
N ALA A 631 -10.95 -12.14 -17.61
CA ALA A 631 -12.10 -12.22 -16.72
C ALA A 631 -13.01 -13.39 -17.08
N ILE A 632 -13.54 -14.08 -16.08
CA ILE A 632 -14.53 -15.14 -16.26
C ILE A 632 -15.77 -14.77 -15.45
N ARG A 633 -16.91 -14.68 -16.15
CA ARG A 633 -18.22 -14.48 -15.55
C ARG A 633 -18.84 -15.82 -15.23
N THR A 634 -19.30 -16.04 -13.99
CA THR A 634 -20.02 -17.25 -13.61
C THR A 634 -21.41 -17.29 -14.27
N ALA A 635 -22.13 -18.41 -14.16
CA ALA A 635 -23.55 -18.45 -14.49
C ALA A 635 -24.32 -17.39 -13.63
N LYS A 636 -25.39 -16.82 -14.21
CA LYS A 636 -26.23 -15.87 -13.46
C LYS A 636 -26.93 -16.60 -12.30
N GLY A 637 -27.03 -15.95 -11.15
CA GLY A 637 -27.72 -16.53 -9.99
C GLY A 637 -27.29 -15.89 -8.68
N ASN A 638 -27.95 -16.29 -7.59
CA ASN A 638 -27.59 -15.87 -6.24
C ASN A 638 -26.71 -16.93 -5.60
N HIS A 639 -25.45 -16.97 -6.00
CA HIS A 639 -24.49 -18.00 -5.57
C HIS A 639 -23.77 -17.63 -4.27
N SER A 640 -23.68 -16.32 -3.94
CA SER A 640 -23.04 -15.83 -2.72
C SER A 640 -23.87 -16.15 -1.47
N ARG A 641 -23.24 -16.74 -0.45
CA ARG A 641 -23.86 -17.04 0.84
C ARG A 641 -22.91 -16.75 1.98
N SER A 642 -23.28 -15.82 2.86
CA SER A 642 -22.49 -15.51 4.05
C SER A 642 -21.04 -15.14 3.73
N HIS A 643 -20.78 -14.37 2.67
CA HIS A 643 -19.44 -13.98 2.18
C HIS A 643 -18.61 -15.15 1.63
N MET A 644 -19.25 -16.16 1.07
CA MET A 644 -18.66 -17.27 0.34
C MET A 644 -19.45 -17.51 -0.94
N ASN A 645 -18.76 -17.81 -2.04
CA ASN A 645 -19.35 -18.13 -3.35
C ASN A 645 -18.73 -19.41 -3.90
N GLN A 646 -19.45 -20.54 -3.72
CA GLN A 646 -18.95 -21.85 -4.16
C GLN A 646 -18.80 -21.92 -5.67
N ARG A 647 -19.67 -21.22 -6.44
CA ARG A 647 -19.58 -21.22 -7.90
C ARG A 647 -18.27 -20.58 -8.41
N GLU A 648 -17.81 -19.50 -7.79
CA GLU A 648 -16.52 -18.91 -8.14
C GLU A 648 -15.37 -19.84 -7.77
N ILE A 649 -15.46 -20.58 -6.67
CA ILE A 649 -14.46 -21.59 -6.28
C ILE A 649 -14.38 -22.71 -7.34
N ASP A 650 -15.54 -23.23 -7.78
CA ASP A 650 -15.58 -24.27 -8.79
C ASP A 650 -15.01 -23.80 -10.12
N VAL A 651 -15.28 -22.54 -10.52
CA VAL A 651 -14.68 -21.92 -11.71
C VAL A 651 -13.16 -21.80 -11.58
N ILE A 652 -12.67 -21.37 -10.43
CA ILE A 652 -11.23 -21.31 -10.17
C ILE A 652 -10.59 -22.67 -10.34
N LYS A 653 -11.18 -23.68 -9.70
CA LYS A 653 -10.66 -25.05 -9.68
C LYS A 653 -10.71 -25.75 -11.03
N GLU A 654 -11.83 -25.64 -11.75
CA GLU A 654 -12.08 -26.45 -12.95
C GLU A 654 -11.79 -25.73 -14.27
N GLU A 655 -11.83 -24.36 -14.28
CA GLU A 655 -11.64 -23.59 -15.51
C GLU A 655 -10.41 -22.69 -15.49
N VAL A 656 -10.01 -22.11 -14.33
CA VAL A 656 -8.85 -21.22 -14.30
C VAL A 656 -7.55 -21.99 -14.07
N LEU A 657 -7.44 -22.74 -12.98
CA LEU A 657 -6.20 -23.44 -12.63
C LEU A 657 -5.68 -24.40 -13.70
N PRO A 658 -6.53 -25.22 -14.38
CA PRO A 658 -6.04 -26.11 -15.43
C PRO A 658 -5.48 -25.41 -16.67
N ASN A 659 -5.77 -24.12 -16.85
CA ASN A 659 -5.30 -23.31 -17.96
C ASN A 659 -4.08 -22.45 -17.61
N LEU A 660 -3.60 -22.48 -16.35
CA LEU A 660 -2.39 -21.81 -15.93
C LEU A 660 -1.17 -22.72 -16.15
N SER A 661 -0.08 -22.12 -16.64
CA SER A 661 1.18 -22.83 -16.92
C SER A 661 2.26 -22.48 -15.86
N TYR A 662 1.87 -22.40 -14.59
CA TYR A 662 2.72 -22.06 -13.44
C TYR A 662 2.70 -23.18 -12.42
N GLU A 663 3.78 -23.31 -11.64
CA GLU A 663 3.82 -24.19 -10.49
C GLU A 663 2.87 -23.66 -9.38
N THR A 664 2.37 -24.53 -8.52
CA THR A 664 1.36 -24.19 -7.52
C THR A 664 1.81 -23.10 -6.54
N ASP A 665 3.10 -23.06 -6.19
CA ASP A 665 3.71 -22.04 -5.33
C ASP A 665 3.90 -20.68 -6.01
N GLU A 666 3.80 -20.61 -7.34
CA GLU A 666 3.81 -19.38 -8.14
C GLU A 666 2.41 -18.77 -8.32
N ILE A 667 1.36 -19.49 -7.88
CA ILE A 667 -0.03 -19.06 -7.99
C ILE A 667 -0.52 -18.48 -6.67
N GLY A 668 -1.31 -17.41 -6.76
CA GLY A 668 -2.00 -16.82 -5.62
C GLY A 668 -3.49 -16.63 -5.90
N VAL A 669 -4.33 -16.90 -4.89
CA VAL A 669 -5.77 -16.61 -4.94
C VAL A 669 -6.10 -15.55 -3.91
N ILE A 670 -6.74 -14.48 -4.35
CA ILE A 670 -7.10 -13.33 -3.52
C ILE A 670 -8.62 -13.21 -3.44
N ALA A 671 -9.14 -13.08 -2.22
CA ALA A 671 -10.55 -12.84 -1.97
C ALA A 671 -10.77 -11.66 -1.02
N PRO A 672 -11.91 -10.94 -1.08
CA PRO A 672 -12.19 -9.86 -0.14
C PRO A 672 -12.54 -10.36 1.28
N TYR A 673 -13.06 -11.58 1.42
CA TYR A 673 -13.61 -12.10 2.67
C TYR A 673 -12.88 -13.33 3.20
N ASN A 674 -12.65 -13.41 4.53
CA ASN A 674 -11.99 -14.55 5.17
C ASN A 674 -12.70 -15.89 4.92
N LYS A 675 -14.05 -15.91 4.93
CA LYS A 675 -14.82 -17.14 4.67
C LYS A 675 -14.58 -17.72 3.28
N GLN A 676 -14.43 -16.85 2.27
CA GLN A 676 -14.06 -17.29 0.92
C GLN A 676 -12.64 -17.86 0.92
N VAL A 677 -11.70 -17.19 1.60
CA VAL A 677 -10.33 -17.68 1.74
C VAL A 677 -10.30 -19.08 2.34
N ASP A 678 -11.03 -19.30 3.44
CA ASP A 678 -11.08 -20.60 4.11
C ASP A 678 -11.70 -21.70 3.22
N ALA A 679 -12.77 -21.35 2.48
CA ALA A 679 -13.42 -22.26 1.54
C ALA A 679 -12.52 -22.61 0.34
N VAL A 680 -11.83 -21.61 -0.22
CA VAL A 680 -10.87 -21.82 -1.32
C VAL A 680 -9.70 -22.71 -0.86
N LYS A 681 -9.14 -22.47 0.33
CA LYS A 681 -8.08 -23.31 0.92
C LYS A 681 -8.50 -24.76 1.09
N SER A 682 -9.78 -24.97 1.47
CA SER A 682 -10.30 -26.34 1.65
C SER A 682 -10.56 -27.05 0.31
N ALA A 683 -10.68 -26.30 -0.78
CA ALA A 683 -11.02 -26.84 -2.10
C ALA A 683 -9.80 -27.03 -3.03
N LEU A 684 -8.70 -26.31 -2.76
CA LEU A 684 -7.49 -26.32 -3.58
C LEU A 684 -6.33 -27.07 -2.90
N GLU A 685 -5.23 -27.24 -3.61
CA GLU A 685 -4.00 -27.82 -3.09
C GLU A 685 -3.33 -26.88 -2.08
N GLU A 686 -2.59 -27.47 -1.10
CA GLU A 686 -2.01 -26.73 0.02
C GLU A 686 -0.93 -25.70 -0.39
N ASP A 687 -0.24 -25.93 -1.51
CA ASP A 687 0.87 -25.07 -1.98
C ASP A 687 0.40 -23.75 -2.61
N ILE A 688 -0.88 -23.64 -2.99
CA ILE A 688 -1.42 -22.40 -3.53
C ILE A 688 -1.62 -21.37 -2.41
N ASP A 689 -1.03 -20.19 -2.58
CA ASP A 689 -1.13 -19.10 -1.59
C ASP A 689 -2.49 -18.41 -1.64
N VAL A 690 -3.38 -18.71 -0.70
CA VAL A 690 -4.73 -18.14 -0.63
C VAL A 690 -4.85 -17.20 0.57
N ALA A 691 -5.20 -15.94 0.32
CA ALA A 691 -5.34 -14.96 1.40
C ALA A 691 -6.33 -13.83 1.04
N THR A 692 -6.72 -13.05 2.05
CA THR A 692 -7.38 -11.77 1.79
C THR A 692 -6.41 -10.76 1.21
N VAL A 693 -6.93 -9.75 0.50
CA VAL A 693 -6.10 -8.68 -0.09
C VAL A 693 -5.16 -8.05 0.95
N HIS A 694 -5.65 -7.80 2.17
CA HIS A 694 -4.84 -7.24 3.26
C HIS A 694 -3.66 -8.13 3.66
N LYS A 695 -3.88 -9.45 3.75
CA LYS A 695 -2.83 -10.41 4.09
C LYS A 695 -1.89 -10.71 2.92
N PHE A 696 -2.34 -10.43 1.69
CA PHE A 696 -1.54 -10.59 0.48
C PHE A 696 -0.64 -9.37 0.21
N GLN A 697 -0.86 -8.26 0.93
CA GLN A 697 -0.02 -7.07 0.79
C GLN A 697 1.44 -7.39 1.14
N GLY A 698 2.36 -6.94 0.30
CA GLY A 698 3.79 -7.28 0.41
C GLY A 698 4.22 -8.59 -0.27
N ARG A 699 3.26 -9.47 -0.65
CA ARG A 699 3.54 -10.70 -1.41
C ARG A 699 3.32 -10.44 -2.90
N GLU A 700 3.84 -11.34 -3.73
CA GLU A 700 3.66 -11.30 -5.20
C GLU A 700 3.76 -12.70 -5.76
N LYS A 701 3.02 -12.99 -6.84
CA LYS A 701 3.02 -14.27 -7.54
C LYS A 701 3.07 -14.03 -9.05
N ASP A 702 3.46 -15.04 -9.78
CA ASP A 702 3.46 -14.96 -11.22
C ASP A 702 2.04 -14.91 -11.78
N ALA A 703 1.14 -15.73 -11.25
CA ALA A 703 -0.28 -15.67 -11.55
C ALA A 703 -1.11 -15.31 -10.30
N ILE A 704 -2.04 -14.39 -10.45
CA ILE A 704 -3.03 -14.04 -9.42
C ILE A 704 -4.44 -14.27 -9.95
N ILE A 705 -5.24 -14.93 -9.15
CA ILE A 705 -6.68 -15.12 -9.35
C ILE A 705 -7.41 -14.31 -8.29
N MET A 706 -8.25 -13.37 -8.70
CA MET A 706 -9.11 -12.60 -7.81
C MET A 706 -10.56 -13.08 -7.94
N THR A 707 -11.18 -13.45 -6.83
CA THR A 707 -12.62 -13.76 -6.71
C THR A 707 -13.34 -12.60 -6.05
N THR A 708 -14.48 -12.17 -6.61
CA THR A 708 -15.25 -11.04 -6.07
C THR A 708 -16.24 -11.45 -5.00
N VAL A 709 -16.68 -12.69 -5.02
CA VAL A 709 -17.62 -13.34 -4.06
C VAL A 709 -19.05 -12.83 -4.18
N ASP A 710 -19.24 -11.53 -4.30
CA ASP A 710 -20.56 -10.90 -4.27
C ASP A 710 -21.34 -11.16 -5.59
N ASP A 711 -22.62 -11.49 -5.48
CA ASP A 711 -23.51 -11.66 -6.64
C ASP A 711 -23.73 -10.34 -7.39
N VAL A 712 -23.76 -9.23 -6.65
CA VAL A 712 -23.70 -7.85 -7.14
C VAL A 712 -22.62 -7.14 -6.36
N ILE A 713 -21.69 -6.52 -7.05
CA ILE A 713 -20.53 -5.85 -6.47
C ILE A 713 -20.94 -4.80 -5.43
N THR A 714 -20.39 -4.91 -4.24
CA THR A 714 -20.62 -3.99 -3.11
C THR A 714 -19.51 -2.95 -3.00
N SER A 715 -19.74 -1.88 -2.25
CA SER A 715 -18.72 -0.87 -1.99
C SER A 715 -17.47 -1.42 -1.30
N PHE A 716 -17.57 -2.55 -0.60
CA PHE A 716 -16.42 -3.20 0.04
C PHE A 716 -15.58 -3.97 -0.99
N SER A 717 -16.19 -4.81 -1.83
CA SER A 717 -15.47 -5.56 -2.87
C SER A 717 -14.97 -4.68 -4.00
N ASP A 718 -15.55 -3.47 -4.16
CA ASP A 718 -15.17 -2.45 -5.16
C ASP A 718 -14.22 -1.37 -4.62
N ASP A 719 -13.69 -1.53 -3.40
CA ASP A 719 -12.77 -0.55 -2.85
C ASP A 719 -11.56 -0.33 -3.78
N PRO A 720 -11.27 0.92 -4.19
CA PRO A 720 -10.21 1.21 -5.16
C PRO A 720 -8.83 0.78 -4.69
N ASN A 721 -8.53 0.91 -3.38
CA ASN A 721 -7.24 0.53 -2.82
C ASN A 721 -7.09 -0.99 -2.77
N LEU A 722 -8.21 -1.70 -2.48
CA LEU A 722 -8.26 -3.15 -2.50
C LEU A 722 -7.98 -3.68 -3.91
N LEU A 723 -8.67 -3.13 -4.92
CA LEU A 723 -8.50 -3.55 -6.32
C LEU A 723 -7.08 -3.24 -6.83
N ASN A 724 -6.55 -2.04 -6.54
CA ASN A 724 -5.19 -1.65 -6.91
C ASN A 724 -4.14 -2.61 -6.33
N VAL A 725 -4.29 -2.97 -5.05
CA VAL A 725 -3.40 -3.94 -4.41
C VAL A 725 -3.54 -5.31 -5.07
N ALA A 726 -4.76 -5.83 -5.26
CA ALA A 726 -4.99 -7.16 -5.81
C ALA A 726 -4.38 -7.31 -7.22
N VAL A 727 -4.67 -6.39 -8.14
CA VAL A 727 -4.18 -6.42 -9.52
C VAL A 727 -2.65 -6.32 -9.56
N SER A 728 -2.07 -5.43 -8.76
CA SER A 728 -0.61 -5.20 -8.74
C SER A 728 0.21 -6.30 -8.05
N ARG A 729 -0.42 -7.37 -7.53
CA ARG A 729 0.28 -8.58 -7.02
C ARG A 729 0.70 -9.52 -8.13
N ALA A 730 0.04 -9.48 -9.29
CA ALA A 730 0.35 -10.32 -10.43
C ALA A 730 1.59 -9.81 -11.18
N LYS A 731 2.59 -10.68 -11.37
CA LYS A 731 3.75 -10.34 -12.19
C LYS A 731 3.46 -10.55 -13.67
N SER A 732 2.93 -11.71 -14.02
CA SER A 732 2.82 -12.19 -15.41
C SER A 732 1.39 -12.39 -15.87
N GLN A 733 0.47 -12.83 -14.99
CA GLN A 733 -0.90 -13.15 -15.37
C GLN A 733 -1.91 -12.82 -14.27
N PHE A 734 -3.07 -12.27 -14.66
CA PHE A 734 -4.16 -11.91 -13.73
C PHE A 734 -5.50 -12.42 -14.25
N TYR A 735 -6.24 -13.12 -13.40
CA TYR A 735 -7.59 -13.60 -13.66
C TYR A 735 -8.59 -12.97 -12.67
N LEU A 736 -9.67 -12.40 -13.21
CA LEU A 736 -10.81 -11.96 -12.43
C LEU A 736 -11.94 -12.99 -12.56
N VAL A 737 -12.41 -13.55 -11.46
CA VAL A 737 -13.63 -14.37 -11.42
C VAL A 737 -14.73 -13.54 -10.78
N VAL A 738 -15.81 -13.33 -11.50
CA VAL A 738 -16.91 -12.42 -11.13
C VAL A 738 -18.26 -13.03 -11.43
N SER A 739 -19.29 -12.65 -10.69
CA SER A 739 -20.67 -13.07 -10.93
C SER A 739 -21.14 -12.67 -12.35
N GLY A 740 -21.89 -13.57 -13.00
CA GLY A 740 -22.53 -13.30 -14.29
C GLY A 740 -23.78 -12.41 -14.21
N ASN A 741 -24.19 -11.99 -13.03
CA ASN A 741 -25.27 -11.01 -12.85
C ASN A 741 -24.90 -9.65 -13.42
N GLU A 742 -25.88 -8.80 -13.71
CA GLU A 742 -25.62 -7.43 -14.08
C GLU A 742 -24.94 -6.69 -12.93
N GLN A 743 -23.82 -6.05 -13.22
CA GLN A 743 -23.05 -5.30 -12.27
C GLN A 743 -23.32 -3.79 -12.42
N PRO A 744 -23.13 -2.99 -11.36
CA PRO A 744 -23.20 -1.53 -11.46
C PRO A 744 -22.24 -1.02 -12.54
N LYS A 745 -22.70 -0.10 -13.39
CA LYS A 745 -21.86 0.44 -14.49
C LYS A 745 -20.73 1.32 -13.97
N ASP A 746 -21.00 2.05 -12.89
CA ASP A 746 -20.06 3.01 -12.30
C ASP A 746 -19.29 2.37 -11.13
N CYS A 747 -18.65 1.20 -11.35
CA CYS A 747 -17.81 0.55 -10.36
C CYS A 747 -16.44 0.17 -10.94
N ASN A 748 -15.45 0.07 -10.06
CA ASN A 748 -14.06 -0.19 -10.43
C ASN A 748 -13.87 -1.56 -11.10
N ILE A 749 -14.63 -2.57 -10.65
CA ILE A 749 -14.61 -3.92 -11.24
C ILE A 749 -15.17 -3.89 -12.67
N SER A 750 -16.24 -3.12 -12.93
CA SER A 750 -16.77 -2.96 -14.29
C SER A 750 -15.79 -2.23 -15.19
N ASP A 751 -15.07 -1.23 -14.69
CA ASP A 751 -13.98 -0.56 -15.42
C ASP A 751 -12.83 -1.52 -15.73
N LEU A 752 -12.48 -2.43 -14.80
CA LEU A 752 -11.48 -3.47 -15.04
C LEU A 752 -11.92 -4.43 -16.16
N ILE A 753 -13.16 -4.87 -16.13
CA ILE A 753 -13.70 -5.75 -17.20
C ILE A 753 -13.69 -5.02 -18.54
N ALA A 754 -14.15 -3.77 -18.59
CA ALA A 754 -14.11 -2.95 -19.79
C ALA A 754 -12.68 -2.71 -20.31
N TYR A 755 -11.73 -2.51 -19.40
CA TYR A 755 -10.31 -2.42 -19.72
C TYR A 755 -9.77 -3.70 -20.33
N ILE A 756 -10.13 -4.87 -19.77
CA ILE A 756 -9.76 -6.18 -20.32
C ILE A 756 -10.30 -6.34 -21.74
N GLU A 757 -11.59 -6.07 -21.95
CA GLU A 757 -12.25 -6.13 -23.26
C GLU A 757 -11.59 -5.18 -24.27
N TYR A 758 -11.34 -3.92 -23.88
CA TYR A 758 -10.71 -2.91 -24.73
C TYR A 758 -9.28 -3.29 -25.13
N ASN A 759 -8.52 -3.93 -24.24
CA ASN A 759 -7.14 -4.36 -24.49
C ASN A 759 -7.05 -5.74 -25.16
N ASN A 760 -8.12 -6.22 -25.77
CA ASN A 760 -8.22 -7.53 -26.42
C ASN A 760 -7.89 -8.71 -25.49
N GLY A 761 -8.10 -8.53 -24.18
CA GLY A 761 -8.03 -9.61 -23.21
C GLY A 761 -9.29 -10.48 -23.25
N THR A 762 -9.19 -11.69 -22.75
CA THR A 762 -10.27 -12.65 -22.77
C THR A 762 -11.29 -12.37 -21.66
N VAL A 763 -12.54 -12.06 -22.04
CA VAL A 763 -13.70 -12.03 -21.13
C VAL A 763 -14.63 -13.15 -21.55
N SER A 764 -14.68 -14.22 -20.77
CA SER A 764 -15.46 -15.41 -21.06
C SER A 764 -16.60 -15.63 -20.06
N THR A 765 -17.57 -16.46 -20.43
CA THR A 765 -18.60 -16.97 -19.52
C THR A 765 -18.29 -18.42 -19.18
N SER A 766 -18.31 -18.74 -17.90
CA SER A 766 -18.08 -20.09 -17.39
C SER A 766 -19.07 -21.09 -17.99
N LYS A 767 -18.57 -22.28 -18.25
CA LYS A 767 -19.37 -23.44 -18.68
C LYS A 767 -19.94 -24.23 -17.50
N ILE A 768 -19.53 -23.87 -16.29
CA ILE A 768 -19.97 -24.53 -15.06
C ILE A 768 -21.37 -24.09 -14.72
N HIS A 769 -22.30 -25.03 -14.71
CA HIS A 769 -23.71 -24.86 -14.39
C HIS A 769 -24.13 -25.83 -13.32
N SER A 770 -25.23 -25.52 -12.63
CA SER A 770 -25.91 -26.38 -11.68
C SER A 770 -27.33 -26.64 -12.16
N ILE A 771 -27.87 -27.84 -11.89
CA ILE A 771 -29.31 -28.09 -12.04
C ILE A 771 -30.10 -27.18 -11.11
N PHE A 772 -29.54 -26.79 -10.00
CA PHE A 772 -30.16 -25.89 -9.00
C PHE A 772 -30.15 -24.41 -9.43
N ASP A 773 -29.46 -24.04 -10.52
CA ASP A 773 -29.58 -22.69 -11.08
C ASP A 773 -31.04 -22.40 -11.48
N TYR A 774 -31.80 -23.44 -11.87
CA TYR A 774 -33.23 -23.33 -12.12
C TYR A 774 -34.06 -22.89 -10.92
N LEU A 775 -33.53 -22.92 -9.70
CA LEU A 775 -34.22 -22.42 -8.50
C LEU A 775 -34.24 -20.88 -8.42
N TYR A 776 -33.36 -20.23 -9.14
CA TYR A 776 -33.30 -18.77 -9.16
C TYR A 776 -34.39 -18.16 -10.03
N GLU A 777 -34.82 -16.94 -9.65
CA GLU A 777 -35.98 -16.25 -10.24
C GLU A 777 -35.84 -16.06 -11.75
N GLN A 778 -34.65 -15.72 -12.23
CA GLN A 778 -34.35 -15.49 -13.65
C GLN A 778 -34.49 -16.74 -14.54
N TYR A 779 -34.53 -17.93 -13.94
CA TYR A 779 -34.72 -19.20 -14.66
C TYR A 779 -36.13 -19.80 -14.49
N THR A 780 -37.09 -19.04 -13.97
CA THR A 780 -38.46 -19.55 -13.66
C THR A 780 -39.12 -20.19 -14.86
N ASP A 781 -39.09 -19.55 -16.03
CA ASP A 781 -39.70 -20.13 -17.26
C ASP A 781 -38.96 -21.39 -17.72
N ALA A 782 -37.63 -21.37 -17.63
CA ALA A 782 -36.80 -22.54 -18.00
C ALA A 782 -37.03 -23.69 -17.01
N ARG A 783 -37.17 -23.43 -15.71
CA ARG A 783 -37.52 -24.40 -14.68
C ARG A 783 -38.87 -25.04 -14.98
N ILE A 784 -39.91 -24.24 -15.24
CA ILE A 784 -41.25 -24.72 -15.56
C ILE A 784 -41.21 -25.59 -16.82
N ALA A 785 -40.50 -25.15 -17.87
CA ALA A 785 -40.39 -25.90 -19.12
C ALA A 785 -39.61 -27.22 -18.94
N TYR A 786 -38.59 -27.23 -18.08
CA TYR A 786 -37.80 -28.44 -17.79
C TYR A 786 -38.63 -29.43 -16.95
N LEU A 787 -39.21 -29.00 -15.85
CA LEU A 787 -40.02 -29.86 -14.94
C LEU A 787 -41.28 -30.40 -15.61
N LYS A 788 -41.89 -29.68 -16.55
CA LYS A 788 -43.06 -30.21 -17.33
C LYS A 788 -42.76 -31.51 -18.11
N LYS A 789 -41.51 -31.79 -18.41
CA LYS A 789 -41.10 -33.01 -19.14
C LYS A 789 -40.89 -34.20 -18.22
N HIS A 790 -40.94 -34.00 -16.88
CA HIS A 790 -40.63 -35.00 -15.88
C HIS A 790 -41.79 -35.15 -14.89
N LYS A 791 -41.82 -36.26 -14.16
CA LYS A 791 -42.84 -36.52 -13.14
C LYS A 791 -42.58 -35.69 -11.88
N LYS A 792 -43.59 -34.99 -11.38
CA LYS A 792 -43.50 -34.32 -10.10
C LYS A 792 -43.54 -35.35 -8.96
N ILE A 793 -42.54 -35.35 -8.07
CA ILE A 793 -42.36 -36.35 -7.00
C ILE A 793 -42.39 -35.73 -5.60
N SER A 794 -42.19 -34.43 -5.49
CA SER A 794 -42.09 -33.71 -4.22
C SER A 794 -42.76 -32.33 -4.29
N GLU A 795 -43.03 -31.74 -3.13
CA GLU A 795 -43.41 -30.33 -3.00
C GLU A 795 -42.21 -29.39 -3.23
N TYR A 796 -40.99 -29.87 -3.03
CA TYR A 796 -39.77 -29.11 -3.18
C TYR A 796 -39.20 -29.20 -4.61
N ASP A 797 -39.02 -28.05 -5.22
CA ASP A 797 -38.47 -27.99 -6.61
C ASP A 797 -37.04 -28.51 -6.70
N SER A 798 -36.22 -28.39 -5.64
CA SER A 798 -34.87 -28.97 -5.58
C SER A 798 -34.89 -30.49 -5.77
N GLU A 799 -35.75 -31.18 -5.10
CA GLU A 799 -35.92 -32.63 -5.26
C GLU A 799 -36.52 -33.01 -6.64
N ASN A 800 -37.46 -32.21 -7.16
CA ASN A 800 -38.00 -32.43 -8.51
C ASN A 800 -36.93 -32.23 -9.60
N LEU A 801 -36.03 -31.24 -9.43
CA LEU A 801 -34.90 -31.00 -10.33
C LEU A 801 -33.85 -32.13 -10.25
N THR A 802 -33.55 -32.60 -9.04
CA THR A 802 -32.65 -33.77 -8.84
C THR A 802 -33.21 -35.01 -9.50
N PHE A 803 -34.52 -35.32 -9.30
CA PHE A 803 -35.18 -36.46 -9.93
C PHE A 803 -35.11 -36.36 -11.47
N ALA A 804 -35.46 -35.21 -12.01
CA ALA A 804 -35.40 -34.96 -13.45
C ALA A 804 -34.00 -35.17 -14.02
N LEU A 805 -32.97 -34.68 -13.34
CA LEU A 805 -31.57 -34.87 -13.71
C LEU A 805 -31.18 -36.35 -13.69
N LEU A 806 -31.57 -37.09 -12.65
CA LEU A 806 -31.35 -38.54 -12.55
C LEU A 806 -32.02 -39.32 -13.65
N GLU A 807 -33.30 -39.00 -13.98
CA GLU A 807 -33.96 -39.62 -15.15
C GLU A 807 -33.20 -39.37 -16.46
N ASP A 808 -32.77 -38.15 -16.70
CA ASP A 808 -32.01 -37.79 -17.90
C ASP A 808 -30.67 -38.54 -17.97
N ILE A 809 -29.88 -38.60 -16.88
CA ILE A 809 -28.63 -39.37 -16.81
C ILE A 809 -28.87 -40.86 -17.16
N LEU A 810 -29.88 -41.50 -16.55
CA LEU A 810 -30.14 -42.91 -16.80
C LEU A 810 -30.71 -43.17 -18.22
N LYS A 811 -31.45 -42.23 -18.83
CA LYS A 811 -31.95 -42.34 -20.19
C LYS A 811 -30.88 -42.14 -21.25
N GLU A 812 -29.97 -41.18 -21.04
CA GLU A 812 -28.91 -40.83 -21.99
C GLU A 812 -27.84 -41.93 -22.13
N ASN A 813 -27.55 -42.67 -21.04
CA ASN A 813 -26.51 -43.69 -21.02
C ASN A 813 -27.10 -45.10 -21.24
N ILE A 814 -26.78 -45.72 -22.38
CA ILE A 814 -27.26 -47.06 -22.74
C ILE A 814 -26.90 -48.10 -21.67
N ASN A 815 -25.72 -48.01 -21.09
CA ASN A 815 -25.23 -48.93 -20.08
C ASN A 815 -25.97 -48.83 -18.73
N MET A 816 -26.73 -47.76 -18.52
CA MET A 816 -27.49 -47.50 -17.27
C MET A 816 -29.01 -47.81 -17.40
N ARG A 817 -29.47 -48.24 -18.54
CA ARG A 817 -30.91 -48.51 -18.77
C ARG A 817 -31.52 -49.60 -17.90
N HIS A 818 -30.71 -50.49 -17.32
CA HIS A 818 -31.15 -51.51 -16.34
C HIS A 818 -31.32 -50.94 -14.92
N LEU A 819 -30.98 -49.67 -14.70
CA LEU A 819 -31.16 -48.99 -13.40
C LEU A 819 -32.53 -48.32 -13.33
N ASN A 820 -32.98 -48.05 -12.10
CA ASN A 820 -34.21 -47.31 -11.80
C ASN A 820 -34.03 -46.49 -10.53
N ILE A 821 -34.93 -45.55 -10.30
CA ILE A 821 -34.90 -44.62 -9.19
C ILE A 821 -36.09 -44.90 -8.27
N ILE A 822 -35.82 -44.95 -6.96
CA ILE A 822 -36.85 -44.91 -5.91
C ILE A 822 -36.68 -43.59 -5.17
N CYS A 823 -37.77 -42.86 -4.94
CA CYS A 823 -37.80 -41.62 -4.20
C CYS A 823 -38.25 -41.88 -2.78
N HIS A 824 -37.70 -41.15 -1.81
CA HIS A 824 -38.08 -41.14 -0.38
C HIS A 824 -38.13 -42.55 0.22
N LEU A 825 -37.14 -43.37 -0.03
CA LEU A 825 -37.07 -44.71 0.50
C LEU A 825 -36.74 -44.71 1.99
N PRO A 826 -37.63 -45.19 2.87
CA PRO A 826 -37.32 -45.26 4.31
C PRO A 826 -36.10 -46.11 4.60
N LEU A 827 -35.24 -45.64 5.51
CA LEU A 827 -33.95 -46.28 5.79
C LEU A 827 -34.13 -47.71 6.35
N TYR A 828 -35.21 -47.97 7.14
CA TYR A 828 -35.53 -49.30 7.65
C TYR A 828 -35.89 -50.29 6.52
N MET A 829 -36.37 -49.85 5.36
CA MET A 829 -36.63 -50.76 4.21
C MET A 829 -35.33 -51.07 3.45
N LEU A 830 -34.34 -50.19 3.52
CA LEU A 830 -33.04 -50.39 2.91
C LEU A 830 -32.10 -51.22 3.76
N ILE A 831 -32.15 -51.00 5.08
CA ILE A 831 -31.32 -51.68 6.08
C ILE A 831 -32.22 -52.67 6.86
N GLN A 832 -32.13 -53.94 6.57
CA GLN A 832 -32.93 -54.99 7.20
C GLN A 832 -32.19 -55.70 8.36
N ASP A 833 -30.90 -55.71 8.36
CA ASP A 833 -30.01 -56.24 9.42
C ASP A 833 -29.34 -55.10 10.18
N TYR A 834 -29.60 -54.97 11.48
CA TYR A 834 -29.07 -53.91 12.35
C TYR A 834 -27.80 -54.35 13.12
N SER A 835 -27.24 -55.53 12.82
CA SER A 835 -26.11 -56.09 13.58
C SER A 835 -24.84 -55.26 13.55
N LEU A 836 -24.67 -54.40 12.57
CA LEU A 836 -23.53 -53.50 12.41
C LEU A 836 -23.74 -52.12 13.04
N LEU A 837 -24.93 -51.84 13.54
CA LEU A 837 -25.32 -50.53 14.08
C LEU A 837 -25.27 -50.51 15.61
N ASN A 838 -24.85 -49.34 16.16
CA ASN A 838 -25.04 -49.09 17.60
C ASN A 838 -26.49 -48.79 17.94
N GLU A 839 -26.82 -48.63 19.24
CA GLU A 839 -28.18 -48.45 19.73
C GLU A 839 -28.84 -47.14 19.16
N GLU A 840 -28.05 -46.04 19.07
CA GLU A 840 -28.54 -44.77 18.51
C GLU A 840 -28.76 -44.88 17.01
N GLU A 841 -27.86 -45.47 16.29
CA GLU A 841 -27.95 -45.68 14.84
C GLU A 841 -29.09 -46.63 14.51
N SER A 842 -29.31 -47.69 15.28
CA SER A 842 -30.45 -48.62 15.15
C SER A 842 -31.81 -47.88 15.33
N LYS A 843 -31.92 -47.05 16.36
CA LYS A 843 -33.11 -46.21 16.57
C LYS A 843 -33.33 -45.24 15.43
N TYR A 844 -32.23 -44.63 14.92
CA TYR A 844 -32.30 -43.70 13.79
C TYR A 844 -32.73 -44.40 12.50
N ALA A 845 -32.13 -45.55 12.17
CA ALA A 845 -32.48 -46.31 10.97
C ALA A 845 -33.92 -46.91 11.03
N ALA A 846 -34.41 -47.30 12.21
CA ALA A 846 -35.78 -47.81 12.40
C ALA A 846 -36.86 -46.75 12.35
N ASN A 847 -36.52 -45.44 12.38
CA ASN A 847 -37.48 -44.35 12.38
C ASN A 847 -38.14 -44.22 11.00
N ILE A 848 -39.47 -44.29 10.94
CA ILE A 848 -40.24 -44.21 9.71
C ILE A 848 -40.04 -42.91 8.92
N ASN A 849 -39.68 -41.84 9.58
CA ASN A 849 -39.43 -40.53 8.96
C ASN A 849 -38.01 -40.39 8.44
N THR A 850 -37.11 -41.36 8.69
CA THR A 850 -35.76 -41.33 8.16
C THR A 850 -35.73 -42.05 6.82
N HIS A 851 -35.46 -41.31 5.77
CA HIS A 851 -35.44 -41.83 4.39
C HIS A 851 -34.22 -41.32 3.64
N VAL A 852 -33.89 -41.97 2.53
CA VAL A 852 -32.96 -41.50 1.50
C VAL A 852 -33.81 -40.79 0.45
N ASP A 853 -33.39 -39.60 0.00
CA ASP A 853 -34.16 -38.82 -0.98
C ASP A 853 -34.32 -39.59 -2.29
N PHE A 854 -33.19 -40.16 -2.80
CA PHE A 854 -33.21 -41.01 -3.98
C PHE A 854 -32.27 -42.21 -3.81
N LEU A 855 -32.76 -43.35 -4.22
CA LEU A 855 -31.96 -44.58 -4.36
C LEU A 855 -31.99 -45.05 -5.83
N ILE A 856 -30.84 -45.12 -6.44
CA ILE A 856 -30.63 -45.78 -7.72
C ILE A 856 -30.38 -47.26 -7.45
N TYR A 857 -31.14 -48.14 -8.08
CA TYR A 857 -31.01 -49.57 -7.90
C TYR A 857 -31.07 -50.32 -9.23
N ASN A 858 -30.50 -51.52 -9.28
CA ASN A 858 -30.61 -52.43 -10.42
C ASN A 858 -31.93 -53.09 -10.52
N ARG A 859 -32.69 -52.94 -11.62
CA ARG A 859 -34.03 -53.50 -11.82
C ARG A 859 -34.07 -55.04 -11.74
N VAL A 860 -32.98 -55.69 -12.16
CA VAL A 860 -32.93 -57.17 -12.25
C VAL A 860 -32.53 -57.75 -10.91
N SER A 861 -31.42 -57.32 -10.30
CA SER A 861 -30.90 -57.85 -9.04
C SER A 861 -31.57 -57.27 -7.79
N LYS A 862 -32.28 -56.16 -7.94
CA LYS A 862 -32.87 -55.37 -6.84
C LYS A 862 -31.86 -54.81 -5.86
N GLN A 863 -30.57 -54.85 -6.19
CA GLN A 863 -29.50 -54.33 -5.33
C GLN A 863 -29.39 -52.78 -5.42
N PRO A 864 -29.18 -52.12 -4.28
CA PRO A 864 -28.86 -50.71 -4.26
C PRO A 864 -27.53 -50.42 -5.02
N VAL A 865 -27.48 -49.32 -5.75
CA VAL A 865 -26.29 -48.91 -6.55
C VAL A 865 -25.75 -47.61 -6.02
N LEU A 866 -26.61 -46.62 -5.82
CA LEU A 866 -26.18 -45.30 -5.37
C LEU A 866 -27.34 -44.60 -4.62
N ALA A 867 -27.06 -44.13 -3.42
CA ALA A 867 -27.93 -43.22 -2.67
C ALA A 867 -27.58 -41.76 -3.02
N ILE A 868 -28.62 -40.92 -3.09
CA ILE A 868 -28.43 -39.47 -3.39
C ILE A 868 -29.31 -38.68 -2.42
N GLU A 869 -28.71 -37.68 -1.81
CA GLU A 869 -29.33 -36.69 -0.94
C GLU A 869 -29.26 -35.31 -1.58
N THR A 870 -30.32 -34.52 -1.43
CA THR A 870 -30.37 -33.12 -1.90
C THR A 870 -30.34 -32.19 -0.72
N ASP A 871 -29.16 -31.58 -0.48
CA ASP A 871 -28.91 -30.79 0.71
C ASP A 871 -29.19 -29.31 0.46
N GLY A 872 -30.27 -28.78 1.09
CA GLY A 872 -30.59 -27.35 1.06
C GLY A 872 -29.70 -26.56 2.00
N TYR A 873 -29.12 -25.47 1.52
CA TYR A 873 -28.19 -24.64 2.29
C TYR A 873 -28.64 -24.20 3.68
N THR A 874 -29.95 -23.93 3.87
CA THR A 874 -30.53 -23.43 5.13
C THR A 874 -30.56 -24.47 6.23
N PHE A 875 -30.58 -25.75 5.89
CA PHE A 875 -30.79 -26.86 6.83
C PHE A 875 -29.48 -27.54 7.29
N HIS A 876 -28.38 -27.38 6.57
CA HIS A 876 -27.14 -28.11 6.79
C HIS A 876 -25.95 -27.26 7.33
N LYS A 877 -26.24 -26.19 8.11
CA LYS A 877 -25.18 -25.45 8.83
C LYS A 877 -24.53 -26.36 9.87
N SER A 878 -23.19 -26.42 9.87
CA SER A 878 -22.41 -27.15 10.88
C SER A 878 -22.81 -26.78 12.32
N GLY A 879 -23.01 -27.79 13.18
CA GLY A 879 -23.44 -27.63 14.58
C GLY A 879 -24.95 -27.57 14.78
N THR A 880 -25.78 -27.90 13.77
CA THR A 880 -27.19 -28.07 13.90
C THR A 880 -27.54 -29.57 14.18
N SER A 881 -28.71 -29.82 14.80
CA SER A 881 -29.23 -31.20 14.98
C SER A 881 -29.40 -31.96 13.66
N GLN A 882 -29.48 -31.24 12.54
CA GLN A 882 -29.56 -31.85 11.22
C GLN A 882 -28.18 -32.37 10.78
N SER A 883 -27.10 -31.62 11.00
CA SER A 883 -25.72 -32.04 10.68
C SER A 883 -25.35 -33.35 11.40
N GLU A 884 -25.80 -33.53 12.66
CA GLU A 884 -25.58 -34.80 13.38
C GLU A 884 -26.36 -35.96 12.78
N ARG A 885 -27.58 -35.73 12.29
CA ARG A 885 -28.40 -36.72 11.61
C ARG A 885 -27.79 -37.13 10.28
N ASP A 886 -27.23 -36.20 9.55
CA ASP A 886 -26.58 -36.43 8.27
C ASP A 886 -25.32 -37.30 8.44
N ILE A 887 -24.49 -37.02 9.44
CA ILE A 887 -23.31 -37.82 9.79
C ILE A 887 -23.71 -39.26 10.16
N LYS A 888 -24.80 -39.43 10.91
CA LYS A 888 -25.33 -40.77 11.26
C LYS A 888 -25.82 -41.51 10.00
N LYS A 889 -26.54 -40.84 9.10
CA LYS A 889 -27.00 -41.42 7.83
C LYS A 889 -25.86 -41.87 6.95
N ASP A 890 -24.83 -41.02 6.80
CA ASP A 890 -23.64 -41.28 5.99
C ASP A 890 -22.90 -42.53 6.49
N ARG A 891 -22.67 -42.61 7.81
CA ARG A 891 -22.03 -43.75 8.43
C ARG A 891 -22.81 -45.03 8.28
N ILE A 892 -24.16 -44.98 8.42
CA ILE A 892 -25.01 -46.17 8.25
C ILE A 892 -24.89 -46.68 6.81
N LEU A 893 -25.03 -45.82 5.81
CA LEU A 893 -24.91 -46.22 4.40
C LEU A 893 -23.52 -46.78 4.06
N GLU A 894 -22.48 -46.18 4.61
CA GLU A 894 -21.10 -46.68 4.45
C GLU A 894 -20.90 -48.07 5.06
N LEU A 895 -21.42 -48.34 6.28
CA LEU A 895 -21.29 -49.63 6.93
C LEU A 895 -21.95 -50.77 6.13
N TYR A 896 -23.02 -50.46 5.38
CA TYR A 896 -23.72 -51.44 4.50
C TYR A 896 -23.22 -51.38 3.05
N GLY A 897 -22.12 -50.67 2.77
CA GLY A 897 -21.50 -50.62 1.46
C GLY A 897 -22.36 -49.95 0.38
N ILE A 898 -23.28 -49.05 0.76
CA ILE A 898 -24.13 -48.29 -0.13
C ILE A 898 -23.48 -46.94 -0.42
N PRO A 899 -22.95 -46.70 -1.63
CA PRO A 899 -22.34 -45.41 -1.98
C PRO A 899 -23.34 -44.28 -1.86
N LEU A 900 -22.92 -43.13 -1.34
CA LEU A 900 -23.74 -41.95 -1.19
C LEU A 900 -23.11 -40.78 -1.98
N VAL A 901 -23.97 -39.96 -2.58
CA VAL A 901 -23.68 -38.65 -3.13
C VAL A 901 -24.59 -37.63 -2.49
N ARG A 902 -24.03 -36.58 -1.91
CA ARG A 902 -24.77 -35.41 -1.45
C ARG A 902 -24.66 -34.28 -2.46
N LEU A 903 -25.79 -33.74 -2.86
CA LEU A 903 -25.89 -32.65 -3.82
C LEU A 903 -26.29 -31.38 -3.08
N SER A 904 -25.34 -30.47 -2.92
CA SER A 904 -25.59 -29.16 -2.33
C SER A 904 -26.29 -28.26 -3.35
N THR A 905 -27.40 -27.61 -2.93
CA THR A 905 -28.11 -26.65 -3.79
C THR A 905 -27.30 -25.39 -4.14
N ILE A 906 -26.11 -25.23 -3.57
CA ILE A 906 -25.16 -24.18 -3.93
C ILE A 906 -23.93 -24.72 -4.71
N GLY A 907 -23.91 -26.04 -4.98
CA GLY A 907 -22.85 -26.69 -5.75
C GLY A 907 -22.98 -26.48 -7.24
N SER A 908 -22.18 -27.25 -7.98
CA SER A 908 -22.20 -27.25 -9.44
C SER A 908 -21.80 -28.62 -10.03
N ASN A 909 -22.02 -28.80 -11.32
CA ASN A 909 -21.63 -30.02 -12.07
C ASN A 909 -22.28 -31.31 -11.55
N GLU A 910 -23.49 -31.29 -11.01
CA GLU A 910 -24.19 -32.43 -10.42
C GLU A 910 -24.28 -33.61 -11.42
N LYS A 911 -24.54 -33.30 -12.71
CA LYS A 911 -24.60 -34.32 -13.78
C LYS A 911 -23.29 -35.10 -13.91
N LYS A 912 -22.16 -34.39 -13.85
CA LYS A 912 -20.82 -34.99 -13.91
C LYS A 912 -20.53 -35.81 -12.65
N ILE A 913 -20.80 -35.24 -11.46
CA ILE A 913 -20.58 -35.89 -10.15
C ILE A 913 -21.33 -37.23 -10.07
N ILE A 914 -22.60 -37.23 -10.44
CA ILE A 914 -23.45 -38.44 -10.42
C ILE A 914 -22.95 -39.43 -11.47
N GLY A 915 -22.70 -38.96 -12.70
CA GLY A 915 -22.25 -39.81 -13.82
C GLY A 915 -20.92 -40.51 -13.52
N ASP A 916 -19.95 -39.81 -12.99
CA ASP A 916 -18.64 -40.34 -12.60
C ASP A 916 -18.78 -41.35 -11.44
N LYS A 917 -19.61 -41.07 -10.48
CA LYS A 917 -19.84 -41.98 -9.35
C LYS A 917 -20.53 -43.27 -9.80
N LEU A 918 -21.56 -43.15 -10.63
CA LEU A 918 -22.24 -44.32 -11.22
C LEU A 918 -21.30 -45.17 -12.06
N THR A 919 -20.49 -44.54 -12.89
CA THR A 919 -19.50 -45.22 -13.71
C THR A 919 -18.50 -46.03 -12.86
N ARG A 920 -18.00 -45.45 -11.80
CA ARG A 920 -17.10 -46.12 -10.86
C ARG A 920 -17.78 -47.27 -10.12
N VAL A 921 -18.98 -47.08 -9.61
CA VAL A 921 -19.72 -48.11 -8.86
C VAL A 921 -20.12 -49.30 -9.77
N LEU A 922 -20.42 -49.04 -11.01
CA LEU A 922 -20.76 -50.08 -11.98
C LEU A 922 -19.55 -50.72 -12.67
N HIS A 923 -18.32 -50.32 -12.33
CA HIS A 923 -17.11 -50.77 -12.99
C HIS A 923 -17.15 -50.66 -14.52
N LEU A 924 -17.74 -49.57 -15.03
CA LEU A 924 -17.91 -49.25 -16.45
C LEU A 924 -16.70 -48.47 -17.05
N VAL A 925 -15.51 -48.70 -16.51
CA VAL A 925 -14.28 -48.08 -17.05
C VAL A 925 -13.63 -48.95 -18.09
#